data_a924e1c62dae3df7372e751a68a83811
#
_entry.id   a924e1c62dae3df7372e751a68a83811
#
_cell.length_a   1.000
_cell.length_b   1.000
_cell.length_c   1.000
_cell.angle_alpha   90.00
_cell.angle_beta   90.00
_cell.angle_gamma   90.00
#
_symmetry.space_group_name_H-M   'P 1'
#
loop_
_entity.id
_entity.type
_entity.pdbx_description
1 polymer ?
#
loop_
_entity_poly.entity_id
_entity_poly.type
_entity_poly.pdbx_seq_one_letter_code
_entity_poly.pdbx_strand_id
1 'polypeptide(L)'
;MIALITQKSAAATDQLLFRLAALCAMVLLFGALAVAGGPEYVAGSSFFNSSAMGQPLTWSQGQVNYYTDRGDLSPILPNTAANAFVASAFLQWSSVSGAAITVTGVGHLAEDVSGSNIAVDSNGTVTAPADITPAASQTPVGVVYDYDGSVTDALLGAGAGAASQCFWNAVYGGPDNLNTSANFLHALVVINGQCALQPAQLTDVEYRLVRVLGNVLGLGWSQVNVNVTTGNPHPTADDYAGFPVMHYMDSVNCVPITVCYPNPYQLAPDDIAALSRLYPPATSPSNTARIHGSVYFVNHFGAEGQPMQGVNVFARWIDPSTGLASHQYSVSSVSGFLFTGNAGNPITGLIDSLGTAYSQFGSNNQTLEGFFDLGGLPIPNGESTAQYQLSIEPLDPLWSGGVCPYDFSQVAPSGGFAPIVITVTAGGDFEQDIPMSGSALAVPPWSASETWTAPATVPAPGDWVGSLSAYGNVSYFQMTAQANRTLSVAVTALNETGLPTESKAAPVVGMWNSGDPEGTAPPVLTTVPFNSSTFGMSRLDAQVLSTSSFIIGVSDLRGDGRPDYAYHAHVLYGDSVSPARIPINGGAIALQGIGFTPGLTVSVGSHAVPLLATNSSQILLVAPPKSDGPQTITITDPASGSVSTMTNALTMGAASTDQIVLLQGTNPQTPVGTQAANPLRVKVVASDGVTAVNGATVAWSTTNGATLSVCGGASSCSVATDESGIASTSITPAAIGVATFTATLAPAVYNPALSVSGTLSATSTASDIGISTPYLWIAQGATLSVPITARVVNTGTPRAGVTVDFRIAQGIGSLSAASAVTNSTGYAAVTLTLT
;
A
#
# COMPACT_ATOMS: atom_id res chain seq x y z
N MET A 1 -3.30 -4.74 48.85
CA MET A 1 -2.52 -3.53 48.56
C MET A 1 -1.72 -3.64 47.27
N ILE A 2 -1.29 -4.83 46.82
CA ILE A 2 -0.60 -5.05 45.53
C ILE A 2 -1.55 -5.00 44.33
N ALA A 3 -2.81 -5.39 44.47
CA ALA A 3 -3.81 -5.39 43.38
C ALA A 3 -4.30 -3.97 42.96
N LEU A 4 -4.19 -2.97 43.86
CA LEU A 4 -4.58 -1.59 43.55
C LEU A 4 -3.47 -0.80 42.81
N ILE A 5 -2.23 -1.24 42.92
CA ILE A 5 -1.10 -0.58 42.27
C ILE A 5 -1.00 -1.03 40.79
N THR A 6 -1.36 -2.28 40.49
CA THR A 6 -1.40 -2.80 39.11
C THR A 6 -2.55 -2.23 38.28
N GLN A 7 -3.72 -1.95 38.86
CA GLN A 7 -4.82 -1.30 38.14
C GLN A 7 -4.55 0.18 37.82
N LYS A 8 -3.84 0.91 38.67
CA LYS A 8 -3.47 2.31 38.37
C LYS A 8 -2.37 2.43 37.30
N SER A 9 -1.47 1.47 37.23
CA SER A 9 -0.43 1.49 36.19
C SER A 9 -0.99 1.08 34.81
N ALA A 10 -1.93 0.15 34.73
CA ALA A 10 -2.58 -0.22 33.47
C ALA A 10 -3.44 0.92 32.88
N ALA A 11 -4.22 1.61 33.74
CA ALA A 11 -5.02 2.75 33.31
C ALA A 11 -4.16 3.95 32.86
N ALA A 12 -2.97 4.14 33.47
CA ALA A 12 -2.04 5.18 33.02
C ALA A 12 -1.32 4.83 31.71
N THR A 13 -1.05 3.54 31.48
CA THR A 13 -0.43 3.06 30.22
C THR A 13 -1.45 3.06 29.07
N ASP A 14 -2.70 2.70 29.32
CA ASP A 14 -3.77 2.79 28.31
C ASP A 14 -4.09 4.25 27.95
N GLN A 15 -4.09 5.18 28.93
CA GLN A 15 -4.24 6.60 28.63
C GLN A 15 -3.03 7.19 27.90
N LEU A 16 -1.81 6.70 28.19
CA LEU A 16 -0.61 7.12 27.46
C LEU A 16 -0.60 6.56 26.02
N LEU A 17 -0.99 5.31 25.83
CA LEU A 17 -1.14 4.68 24.50
C LEU A 17 -2.27 5.31 23.68
N PHE A 18 -3.38 5.69 24.34
CA PHE A 18 -4.49 6.39 23.67
C PHE A 18 -4.12 7.84 23.33
N ARG A 19 -3.32 8.51 24.17
CA ARG A 19 -2.79 9.84 23.90
C ARG A 19 -1.71 9.81 22.82
N LEU A 20 -0.85 8.78 22.78
CA LEU A 20 0.07 8.55 21.66
C LEU A 20 -0.69 8.24 20.35
N ALA A 21 -1.77 7.45 20.41
CA ALA A 21 -2.59 7.16 19.23
C ALA A 21 -3.39 8.40 18.75
N ALA A 22 -3.90 9.24 19.66
CA ALA A 22 -4.57 10.49 19.30
C ALA A 22 -3.56 11.56 18.86
N LEU A 23 -2.35 11.60 19.43
CA LEU A 23 -1.25 12.45 18.97
C LEU A 23 -0.72 11.96 17.62
N CYS A 24 -0.59 10.64 17.40
CA CYS A 24 -0.30 10.06 16.09
C CYS A 24 -1.41 10.32 15.09
N ALA A 25 -2.69 10.32 15.48
CA ALA A 25 -3.80 10.66 14.58
C ALA A 25 -3.83 12.16 14.24
N MET A 26 -3.44 13.04 15.17
CA MET A 26 -3.33 14.48 14.90
C MET A 26 -2.03 14.81 14.15
N VAL A 27 -0.92 14.14 14.46
CA VAL A 27 0.32 14.19 13.66
C VAL A 27 0.18 13.48 12.31
N LEU A 28 -0.70 12.48 12.18
CA LEU A 28 -1.06 11.85 10.89
C LEU A 28 -2.07 12.68 10.08
N LEU A 29 -2.82 13.60 10.71
CA LEU A 29 -3.59 14.64 10.00
C LEU A 29 -2.71 15.84 9.58
N PHE A 30 -1.55 16.03 10.23
CA PHE A 30 -0.53 17.06 9.94
C PHE A 30 0.85 16.47 9.62
N GLY A 31 0.98 15.14 9.52
CA GLY A 31 2.12 14.49 8.86
C GLY A 31 2.05 14.87 7.40
N ALA A 32 2.40 16.12 7.12
CA ALA A 32 2.54 16.61 5.77
C ALA A 32 3.44 15.64 5.01
N LEU A 33 2.88 15.05 4.01
CA LEU A 33 3.60 14.41 2.94
C LEU A 33 4.36 15.53 2.21
N ALA A 34 5.41 16.06 2.82
CA ALA A 34 6.19 17.13 2.25
C ALA A 34 6.96 16.62 1.02
N VAL A 35 6.67 17.20 -0.13
CA VAL A 35 7.35 16.88 -1.38
C VAL A 35 8.73 17.50 -1.39
N ALA A 36 9.73 16.73 -1.72
CA ALA A 36 11.07 17.23 -1.94
C ALA A 36 11.17 18.01 -3.26
N GLY A 37 11.67 19.22 -3.20
CA GLY A 37 11.93 20.07 -4.38
C GLY A 37 10.70 20.46 -5.19
N GLY A 38 9.49 20.50 -4.56
CA GLY A 38 8.24 20.83 -5.23
C GLY A 38 7.17 21.39 -4.28
N PRO A 39 5.89 21.38 -4.70
CA PRO A 39 4.76 21.80 -3.86
C PRO A 39 4.58 20.84 -2.69
N GLU A 40 4.07 21.34 -1.55
CA GLU A 40 3.78 20.51 -0.39
C GLU A 40 2.67 19.48 -0.67
N TYR A 41 1.67 19.88 -1.45
CA TYR A 41 0.55 19.02 -1.82
C TYR A 41 0.23 19.13 -3.31
N VAL A 42 -0.20 17.99 -3.89
CA VAL A 42 -0.68 17.86 -5.26
C VAL A 42 -2.05 17.20 -5.25
N ALA A 43 -3.00 17.74 -5.99
CA ALA A 43 -4.37 17.25 -6.01
C ALA A 43 -4.47 15.84 -6.62
N GLY A 44 -5.09 14.92 -5.90
CA GLY A 44 -5.33 13.54 -6.34
C GLY A 44 -6.75 13.28 -6.82
N SER A 45 -7.06 12.01 -7.04
CA SER A 45 -8.30 11.59 -7.70
C SER A 45 -9.50 11.37 -6.78
N SER A 46 -9.32 11.30 -5.45
CA SER A 46 -10.39 10.87 -4.55
C SER A 46 -11.20 12.00 -3.93
N PHE A 47 -10.63 13.18 -3.79
CA PHE A 47 -11.29 14.35 -3.17
C PHE A 47 -11.46 15.49 -4.17
N PHE A 48 -10.47 15.71 -5.04
CA PHE A 48 -10.43 16.86 -5.92
C PHE A 48 -11.24 16.66 -7.20
N ASN A 49 -11.62 17.77 -7.81
CA ASN A 49 -12.24 17.77 -9.13
C ASN A 49 -11.27 17.16 -10.15
N SER A 50 -11.79 16.45 -11.13
CA SER A 50 -10.96 15.82 -12.17
C SER A 50 -10.07 16.80 -12.95
N SER A 51 -10.49 18.06 -13.06
CA SER A 51 -9.71 19.14 -13.70
C SER A 51 -8.56 19.66 -12.84
N ALA A 52 -8.58 19.41 -11.53
CA ALA A 52 -7.54 19.83 -10.60
C ALA A 52 -6.50 18.72 -10.36
N MET A 53 -6.80 17.47 -10.76
CA MET A 53 -5.93 16.33 -10.53
C MET A 53 -4.54 16.55 -11.14
N GLY A 54 -3.49 16.31 -10.35
CA GLY A 54 -2.09 16.53 -10.73
C GLY A 54 -1.63 17.99 -10.62
N GLN A 55 -2.51 18.92 -10.20
CA GLN A 55 -2.11 20.30 -9.98
C GLN A 55 -1.64 20.52 -8.54
N PRO A 56 -0.61 21.36 -8.33
CA PRO A 56 -0.23 21.81 -7.00
C PRO A 56 -1.34 22.54 -6.28
N LEU A 57 -1.43 22.36 -4.96
CA LEU A 57 -2.33 23.17 -4.13
C LEU A 57 -1.72 24.54 -3.91
N THR A 58 -2.53 25.57 -4.13
CA THR A 58 -2.11 26.97 -4.04
C THR A 58 -3.19 27.85 -3.42
N TRP A 59 -2.83 29.03 -2.99
CA TRP A 59 -3.80 30.10 -2.70
C TRP A 59 -4.39 30.61 -4.01
N SER A 60 -5.71 30.74 -4.04
CA SER A 60 -6.42 31.18 -5.25
C SER A 60 -5.84 32.49 -5.79
N GLN A 61 -5.41 32.49 -7.06
CA GLN A 61 -4.78 33.64 -7.73
C GLN A 61 -3.54 34.20 -6.99
N GLY A 62 -2.89 33.39 -6.16
CA GLY A 62 -1.75 33.80 -5.35
C GLY A 62 -2.07 34.85 -4.27
N GLN A 63 -3.34 35.03 -3.92
CA GLN A 63 -3.77 36.03 -2.93
C GLN A 63 -3.77 35.41 -1.53
N VAL A 64 -2.94 35.94 -0.64
CA VAL A 64 -2.77 35.48 0.75
C VAL A 64 -3.09 36.63 1.70
N ASN A 65 -4.23 36.53 2.36
CA ASN A 65 -4.63 37.51 3.38
C ASN A 65 -4.36 36.91 4.78
N TYR A 66 -3.56 37.58 5.58
CA TYR A 66 -3.28 37.13 6.94
C TYR A 66 -3.82 38.08 8.00
N TYR A 67 -4.12 37.53 9.17
CA TYR A 67 -4.65 38.20 10.33
C TYR A 67 -3.75 37.85 11.53
N THR A 68 -3.33 38.87 12.28
CA THR A 68 -2.45 38.69 13.44
C THR A 68 -3.23 38.74 14.74
N ASP A 69 -2.69 38.11 15.77
CA ASP A 69 -3.25 38.15 17.10
C ASP A 69 -3.35 39.59 17.64
N ARG A 70 -4.19 39.78 18.65
CA ARG A 70 -4.34 41.06 19.38
C ARG A 70 -3.40 41.17 20.56
N GLY A 71 -2.92 40.04 21.08
CA GLY A 71 -1.99 40.01 22.20
C GLY A 71 -0.56 40.43 21.84
N ASP A 72 0.26 40.62 22.85
CA ASP A 72 1.71 40.73 22.67
C ASP A 72 2.31 39.34 22.41
N LEU A 73 3.36 39.25 21.58
CA LEU A 73 4.04 37.98 21.38
C LEU A 73 4.93 37.63 22.56
N SER A 74 5.64 38.63 23.12
CA SER A 74 6.53 38.42 24.27
C SER A 74 6.81 39.76 24.96
N PRO A 75 7.45 39.78 26.15
CA PRO A 75 7.82 41.01 26.82
C PRO A 75 8.70 41.97 26.00
N ILE A 76 9.42 41.47 25.00
CA ILE A 76 10.28 42.28 24.12
C ILE A 76 9.67 42.54 22.73
N LEU A 77 8.56 41.87 22.42
CA LEU A 77 7.80 42.02 21.18
C LEU A 77 6.31 42.31 21.52
N PRO A 78 5.99 43.56 21.92
CA PRO A 78 4.59 43.97 22.05
C PRO A 78 3.89 43.90 20.67
N ASN A 79 2.56 43.84 20.66
CA ASN A 79 1.74 43.58 19.48
C ASN A 79 2.19 44.28 18.20
N THR A 80 2.40 45.61 18.26
CA THR A 80 2.85 46.38 17.07
C THR A 80 4.20 45.89 16.54
N ALA A 81 5.15 45.54 17.44
CA ALA A 81 6.43 45.01 17.04
C ALA A 81 6.32 43.56 16.50
N ALA A 82 5.46 42.74 17.10
CA ALA A 82 5.17 41.40 16.65
C ALA A 82 4.52 41.42 15.24
N ASN A 83 3.59 42.33 15.00
CA ASN A 83 2.98 42.49 13.67
C ASN A 83 4.03 42.92 12.61
N ALA A 84 4.97 43.81 12.95
CA ALA A 84 6.06 44.17 12.06
C ALA A 84 7.03 42.98 11.81
N PHE A 85 7.27 42.17 12.82
CA PHE A 85 8.09 40.97 12.74
C PHE A 85 7.48 39.92 11.77
N VAL A 86 6.18 39.69 11.90
CA VAL A 86 5.44 38.78 10.97
C VAL A 86 5.44 39.34 9.56
N ALA A 87 5.19 40.65 9.41
CA ALA A 87 5.21 41.31 8.10
C ALA A 87 6.59 41.21 7.43
N SER A 88 7.68 41.33 8.20
CA SER A 88 9.06 41.15 7.72
C SER A 88 9.29 39.73 7.19
N ALA A 89 8.82 38.72 7.90
CA ALA A 89 8.95 37.32 7.48
C ALA A 89 8.15 37.02 6.20
N PHE A 90 6.92 37.53 6.09
CA PHE A 90 6.15 37.41 4.85
C PHE A 90 6.77 38.18 3.66
N LEU A 91 7.45 39.29 3.94
CA LEU A 91 8.12 40.10 2.92
C LEU A 91 9.24 39.30 2.21
N GLN A 92 9.92 38.38 2.90
CA GLN A 92 10.92 37.51 2.27
C GLN A 92 10.30 36.80 1.06
N TRP A 93 9.12 36.20 1.22
CA TRP A 93 8.39 35.47 0.16
C TRP A 93 7.72 36.40 -0.85
N SER A 94 7.03 37.44 -0.39
CA SER A 94 6.27 38.34 -1.28
C SER A 94 7.15 39.25 -2.12
N SER A 95 8.42 39.38 -1.79
CA SER A 95 9.40 40.15 -2.59
C SER A 95 9.99 39.37 -3.78
N VAL A 96 9.67 38.06 -3.91
CA VAL A 96 10.15 37.24 -5.04
C VAL A 96 9.51 37.71 -6.32
N SER A 97 10.25 38.45 -7.13
CA SER A 97 9.75 39.07 -8.39
C SER A 97 9.36 38.04 -9.46
N GLY A 98 9.82 36.78 -9.34
CA GLY A 98 9.51 35.66 -10.24
C GLY A 98 8.20 34.96 -9.91
N ALA A 99 7.50 35.30 -8.81
CA ALA A 99 6.29 34.66 -8.37
C ALA A 99 5.09 35.60 -8.42
N ALA A 100 3.96 35.13 -8.93
CA ALA A 100 2.70 35.88 -8.97
C ALA A 100 1.94 35.69 -7.65
N ILE A 101 2.53 36.20 -6.53
CA ILE A 101 1.95 36.12 -5.20
C ILE A 101 1.79 37.51 -4.59
N THR A 102 0.69 37.72 -3.88
CA THR A 102 0.41 38.94 -3.12
C THR A 102 0.05 38.54 -1.70
N VAL A 103 0.84 39.02 -0.74
CA VAL A 103 0.58 38.77 0.69
C VAL A 103 0.17 40.10 1.34
N THR A 104 -0.97 40.07 2.04
CA THR A 104 -1.53 41.29 2.64
C THR A 104 -1.92 41.04 4.11
N GLY A 105 -1.36 41.81 5.04
CA GLY A 105 -1.84 41.91 6.39
C GLY A 105 -3.14 42.71 6.44
N VAL A 106 -4.27 42.07 6.63
CA VAL A 106 -5.60 42.68 6.51
C VAL A 106 -6.08 43.27 7.85
N GLY A 107 -5.63 42.67 8.96
CA GLY A 107 -6.07 43.11 10.29
C GLY A 107 -5.71 42.16 11.39
N HIS A 108 -6.53 42.11 12.42
CA HIS A 108 -6.34 41.26 13.57
C HIS A 108 -7.43 40.20 13.68
N LEU A 109 -7.12 39.12 14.37
CA LEU A 109 -8.09 38.16 14.87
C LEU A 109 -9.11 38.85 15.79
N ALA A 110 -10.26 38.23 16.03
CA ALA A 110 -11.34 38.81 16.81
C ALA A 110 -10.95 39.04 18.28
N GLU A 111 -10.13 38.17 18.82
CA GLU A 111 -9.62 38.21 20.19
C GLU A 111 -8.12 37.95 20.26
N ASP A 112 -7.57 38.13 21.49
CA ASP A 112 -6.26 37.64 21.92
C ASP A 112 -6.36 36.13 22.16
N VAL A 113 -5.65 35.32 21.37
CA VAL A 113 -5.68 33.87 21.46
C VAL A 113 -4.69 33.41 22.53
N SER A 114 -5.20 32.77 23.57
CA SER A 114 -4.43 32.38 24.76
C SER A 114 -4.98 31.09 25.38
N GLY A 115 -4.29 30.55 26.35
CA GLY A 115 -4.78 29.40 27.13
C GLY A 115 -6.12 29.61 27.84
N SER A 116 -6.67 30.84 27.84
CA SER A 116 -8.00 31.12 28.38
C SER A 116 -9.15 30.84 27.38
N ASN A 117 -8.89 30.80 26.10
CA ASN A 117 -9.89 30.57 25.07
C ASN A 117 -9.54 29.40 24.11
N ILE A 118 -8.42 28.71 24.35
CA ILE A 118 -8.13 27.39 23.78
C ILE A 118 -8.20 26.35 24.90
N ALA A 119 -8.93 25.25 24.65
CA ALA A 119 -9.03 24.13 25.58
C ALA A 119 -9.05 22.81 24.80
N VAL A 120 -8.49 21.79 25.39
CA VAL A 120 -8.53 20.40 24.90
C VAL A 120 -9.30 19.57 25.91
N ASP A 121 -10.35 18.90 25.48
CA ASP A 121 -11.15 18.04 26.35
C ASP A 121 -10.44 16.69 26.63
N SER A 122 -11.03 15.86 27.48
CA SER A 122 -10.46 14.54 27.82
C SER A 122 -10.40 13.57 26.64
N ASN A 123 -11.10 13.86 25.55
CA ASN A 123 -11.13 13.07 24.32
C ASN A 123 -10.15 13.57 23.25
N GLY A 124 -9.42 14.65 23.56
CA GLY A 124 -8.48 15.29 22.63
C GLY A 124 -9.14 16.30 21.68
N THR A 125 -10.43 16.65 21.87
CA THR A 125 -11.09 17.64 21.03
C THR A 125 -10.66 19.05 21.41
N VAL A 126 -10.13 19.79 20.44
CA VAL A 126 -9.71 21.18 20.62
C VAL A 126 -10.91 22.10 20.45
N THR A 127 -11.15 22.96 21.45
CA THR A 127 -12.06 24.09 21.36
C THR A 127 -11.19 25.33 21.22
N ALA A 128 -11.39 26.09 20.14
CA ALA A 128 -10.61 27.28 19.82
C ALA A 128 -11.53 28.41 19.34
N PRO A 129 -11.07 29.68 19.33
CA PRO A 129 -11.75 30.77 18.68
C PRO A 129 -12.11 30.43 17.22
N ALA A 130 -13.28 30.89 16.77
CA ALA A 130 -13.84 30.48 15.46
C ALA A 130 -12.97 30.94 14.28
N ASP A 131 -12.21 32.01 14.45
CA ASP A 131 -11.39 32.62 13.40
C ASP A 131 -9.98 32.01 13.22
N ILE A 132 -9.64 31.01 14.04
CA ILE A 132 -8.41 30.20 13.89
C ILE A 132 -8.72 28.71 13.65
N THR A 133 -9.97 28.36 13.47
CA THR A 133 -10.33 26.97 13.13
C THR A 133 -10.23 26.75 11.62
N PRO A 134 -10.04 25.50 11.16
CA PRO A 134 -9.99 25.21 9.73
C PRO A 134 -11.20 25.71 8.92
N ALA A 135 -12.34 25.94 9.57
CA ALA A 135 -13.55 26.48 8.94
C ALA A 135 -13.57 28.00 8.79
N ALA A 136 -12.54 28.71 9.24
CA ALA A 136 -12.50 30.17 9.27
C ALA A 136 -12.19 30.80 7.90
N SER A 137 -13.17 30.81 7.01
CA SER A 137 -13.03 31.34 5.65
C SER A 137 -12.84 32.86 5.56
N GLN A 138 -13.11 33.61 6.63
CA GLN A 138 -12.95 35.07 6.68
C GLN A 138 -11.56 35.50 7.18
N THR A 139 -10.82 34.59 7.79
CA THR A 139 -9.45 34.78 8.29
C THR A 139 -8.53 33.70 7.67
N PRO A 140 -8.27 33.76 6.34
CA PRO A 140 -7.61 32.69 5.62
C PRO A 140 -6.27 32.25 6.20
N VAL A 141 -5.49 33.19 6.74
CA VAL A 141 -4.27 32.84 7.51
C VAL A 141 -4.33 33.51 8.88
N GLY A 142 -4.51 32.71 9.92
CA GLY A 142 -4.43 33.15 11.31
C GLY A 142 -3.01 33.03 11.85
N VAL A 143 -2.46 34.12 12.42
CA VAL A 143 -1.15 34.13 13.10
C VAL A 143 -1.36 34.42 14.57
N VAL A 144 -1.15 33.41 15.41
CA VAL A 144 -1.35 33.45 16.87
C VAL A 144 -0.04 33.77 17.58
N TYR A 145 -0.13 34.65 18.57
CA TYR A 145 0.98 35.03 19.45
C TYR A 145 0.82 34.36 20.81
N ASP A 146 1.44 33.22 20.97
CA ASP A 146 1.34 32.44 22.20
C ASP A 146 2.30 32.99 23.27
N TYR A 147 1.89 34.04 23.95
CA TYR A 147 2.72 34.84 24.87
C TYR A 147 3.40 34.00 25.96
N ASP A 148 2.70 33.06 26.54
CA ASP A 148 3.15 32.26 27.71
C ASP A 148 3.35 30.77 27.39
N GLY A 149 3.19 30.34 26.16
CA GLY A 149 3.31 28.94 25.73
C GLY A 149 2.04 28.09 25.95
N SER A 150 0.97 28.69 26.51
CA SER A 150 -0.25 27.94 26.86
C SER A 150 -1.05 27.46 25.66
N VAL A 151 -1.05 28.20 24.54
CA VAL A 151 -1.65 27.77 23.26
C VAL A 151 -0.90 26.58 22.70
N THR A 152 0.44 26.64 22.71
CA THR A 152 1.29 25.51 22.28
C THR A 152 1.08 24.28 23.17
N ASP A 153 0.96 24.47 24.49
CA ASP A 153 0.63 23.40 25.43
C ASP A 153 -0.74 22.76 25.11
N ALA A 154 -1.72 23.58 24.78
CA ALA A 154 -3.05 23.09 24.41
C ALA A 154 -3.02 22.27 23.12
N LEU A 155 -2.34 22.74 22.08
CA LEU A 155 -2.35 22.14 20.74
C LEU A 155 -1.38 20.95 20.62
N LEU A 156 -0.19 21.03 21.22
CA LEU A 156 0.86 20.02 21.08
C LEU A 156 1.06 19.13 22.33
N GLY A 157 0.37 19.46 23.42
CA GLY A 157 0.46 18.72 24.68
C GLY A 157 1.20 19.48 25.77
N ALA A 158 0.86 19.18 27.03
CA ALA A 158 1.37 19.90 28.20
C ALA A 158 2.90 19.90 28.27
N GLY A 159 3.49 21.08 28.39
CA GLY A 159 4.93 21.35 28.42
C GLY A 159 5.55 21.62 27.04
N ALA A 160 4.81 21.50 25.98
CA ALA A 160 5.29 21.76 24.61
C ALA A 160 5.64 23.25 24.40
N GLY A 161 4.91 24.16 25.05
CA GLY A 161 5.14 25.62 24.99
C GLY A 161 6.28 26.14 25.88
N ALA A 162 6.92 25.27 26.68
CA ALA A 162 7.99 25.69 27.54
C ALA A 162 9.23 26.17 26.76
N ALA A 163 9.97 27.14 27.29
CA ALA A 163 11.20 27.68 26.69
C ALA A 163 12.28 26.61 26.37
N SER A 164 12.26 25.48 27.08
CA SER A 164 13.15 24.34 26.81
C SER A 164 12.78 23.56 25.54
N GLN A 165 11.60 23.80 24.98
CA GLN A 165 11.10 23.14 23.76
C GLN A 165 11.21 24.01 22.50
N CYS A 166 11.85 25.19 22.60
CA CYS A 166 11.98 26.14 21.49
C CYS A 166 12.73 25.56 20.28
N PHE A 167 13.54 24.53 20.48
CA PHE A 167 14.15 23.81 19.37
C PHE A 167 13.12 23.19 18.40
N TRP A 168 11.99 22.73 18.94
CA TRP A 168 10.94 22.07 18.14
C TRP A 168 9.71 22.96 17.92
N ASN A 169 9.36 23.77 18.92
CA ASN A 169 8.04 24.40 19.02
C ASN A 169 8.10 25.94 19.07
N ALA A 170 9.16 26.54 18.53
CA ALA A 170 9.25 28.02 18.50
C ALA A 170 8.22 28.62 17.50
N VAL A 171 8.04 28.00 16.37
CA VAL A 171 7.01 28.34 15.37
C VAL A 171 6.53 27.06 14.72
N TYR A 172 5.23 26.91 14.60
CA TYR A 172 4.62 25.75 13.94
C TYR A 172 3.30 26.14 13.29
N GLY A 173 2.83 25.30 12.36
CA GLY A 173 1.60 25.50 11.64
C GLY A 173 1.75 25.20 10.16
N GLY A 174 0.70 25.48 9.41
CA GLY A 174 0.61 25.25 7.98
C GLY A 174 -0.84 25.31 7.49
N PRO A 175 -1.10 24.98 6.22
CA PRO A 175 -2.44 24.86 5.69
C PRO A 175 -3.22 23.75 6.38
N ASP A 176 -4.45 24.01 6.79
CA ASP A 176 -5.30 23.06 7.52
C ASP A 176 -6.69 22.90 6.90
N ASN A 177 -6.99 23.65 5.83
CA ASN A 177 -8.20 23.47 5.03
C ASN A 177 -7.96 23.77 3.54
N LEU A 178 -8.64 23.02 2.70
CA LEU A 178 -8.52 23.10 1.25
C LEU A 178 -9.85 22.77 0.55
N ASN A 179 -9.99 23.13 -0.72
CA ASN A 179 -11.17 22.84 -1.52
C ASN A 179 -10.88 21.85 -2.66
N THR A 180 -11.95 21.38 -3.28
CA THR A 180 -11.89 20.44 -4.41
C THR A 180 -11.27 20.99 -5.69
N SER A 181 -10.96 22.28 -5.74
CA SER A 181 -10.30 22.96 -6.88
C SER A 181 -8.81 23.19 -6.64
N ALA A 182 -8.19 22.43 -5.72
CA ALA A 182 -6.77 22.51 -5.35
C ALA A 182 -6.36 23.89 -4.81
N ASN A 183 -7.24 24.56 -4.06
CA ASN A 183 -6.86 25.80 -3.37
C ASN A 183 -6.93 25.63 -1.85
N PHE A 184 -5.95 26.24 -1.18
CA PHE A 184 -6.00 26.42 0.27
C PHE A 184 -7.13 27.39 0.62
N LEU A 185 -7.82 27.09 1.72
CA LEU A 185 -8.89 27.91 2.29
C LEU A 185 -8.50 28.51 3.62
N HIS A 186 -7.69 27.79 4.39
CA HIS A 186 -7.23 28.24 5.70
C HIS A 186 -5.84 27.70 6.03
N ALA A 187 -5.08 28.45 6.84
CA ALA A 187 -3.83 28.06 7.45
C ALA A 187 -3.73 28.70 8.84
N LEU A 188 -3.12 27.99 9.77
CA LEU A 188 -2.81 28.48 11.12
C LEU A 188 -1.31 28.51 11.35
N VAL A 189 -0.81 29.60 11.92
CA VAL A 189 0.58 29.76 12.35
C VAL A 189 0.57 30.16 13.82
N VAL A 190 1.34 29.45 14.65
CA VAL A 190 1.50 29.79 16.07
C VAL A 190 2.97 30.11 16.33
N ILE A 191 3.21 31.27 16.93
CA ILE A 191 4.54 31.71 17.34
C ILE A 191 4.60 31.64 18.87
N ASN A 192 5.49 30.80 19.41
CA ASN A 192 5.65 30.62 20.84
C ASN A 192 6.50 31.75 21.42
N GLY A 193 5.89 32.64 22.20
CA GLY A 193 6.52 33.80 22.83
C GLY A 193 7.60 33.42 23.85
N GLN A 194 7.55 32.23 24.45
CA GLN A 194 8.61 31.73 25.33
C GLN A 194 9.94 31.51 24.59
N CYS A 195 9.89 31.48 23.26
CA CYS A 195 11.08 31.39 22.38
C CYS A 195 11.60 32.75 21.91
N ALA A 196 10.93 33.85 22.28
CA ALA A 196 11.23 35.24 21.90
C ALA A 196 11.41 36.16 23.09
N LEU A 197 11.99 35.67 24.18
CA LEU A 197 12.21 36.43 25.45
C LEU A 197 13.46 37.28 25.41
N GLN A 198 14.41 37.02 24.52
CA GLN A 198 15.68 37.72 24.42
C GLN A 198 15.95 38.12 22.96
N PRO A 199 16.55 39.31 22.71
CA PRO A 199 16.88 39.73 21.33
C PRO A 199 17.71 38.70 20.51
N ALA A 200 18.59 37.95 21.19
CA ALA A 200 19.42 36.93 20.54
C ALA A 200 18.61 35.74 20.01
N GLN A 201 17.40 35.53 20.47
CA GLN A 201 16.51 34.44 20.01
C GLN A 201 15.73 34.82 18.74
N LEU A 202 15.56 36.13 18.48
CA LEU A 202 14.66 36.58 17.42
C LEU A 202 15.10 36.13 16.03
N THR A 203 16.39 36.04 15.78
CA THR A 203 16.90 35.54 14.47
C THR A 203 16.49 34.10 14.24
N ASP A 204 16.54 33.25 15.27
CA ASP A 204 16.11 31.85 15.15
C ASP A 204 14.58 31.74 14.96
N VAL A 205 13.82 32.52 15.71
CA VAL A 205 12.36 32.58 15.57
C VAL A 205 11.95 33.10 14.18
N GLU A 206 12.62 34.14 13.67
CA GLU A 206 12.37 34.69 12.34
C GLU A 206 12.66 33.66 11.25
N TYR A 207 13.78 32.97 11.33
CA TYR A 207 14.13 31.88 10.42
C TYR A 207 13.06 30.79 10.38
N ARG A 208 12.60 30.31 11.57
CA ARG A 208 11.54 29.30 11.68
C ARG A 208 10.20 29.83 11.16
N LEU A 209 9.90 31.11 11.42
CA LEU A 209 8.70 31.74 10.88
C LEU A 209 8.74 31.79 9.36
N VAL A 210 9.85 32.20 8.75
CA VAL A 210 9.99 32.22 7.28
C VAL A 210 9.80 30.81 6.70
N ARG A 211 10.34 29.76 7.35
CA ARG A 211 10.13 28.35 6.93
C ARG A 211 8.63 27.95 6.99
N VAL A 212 7.98 28.17 8.13
CA VAL A 212 6.56 27.83 8.30
C VAL A 212 5.69 28.60 7.31
N LEU A 213 6.03 29.86 7.03
CA LEU A 213 5.33 30.63 5.99
C LEU A 213 5.55 30.05 4.59
N GLY A 214 6.68 29.45 4.29
CA GLY A 214 6.89 28.69 3.04
C GLY A 214 5.89 27.53 2.90
N ASN A 215 5.68 26.75 3.97
CA ASN A 215 4.65 25.71 3.98
C ASN A 215 3.23 26.32 3.87
N VAL A 216 2.94 27.42 4.56
CA VAL A 216 1.67 28.16 4.41
C VAL A 216 1.43 28.54 2.95
N LEU A 217 2.48 28.84 2.20
CA LEU A 217 2.40 29.15 0.77
C LEU A 217 2.33 27.90 -0.10
N GLY A 218 2.44 26.71 0.46
CA GLY A 218 2.34 25.43 -0.22
C GLY A 218 3.67 24.86 -0.72
N LEU A 219 4.80 25.36 -0.22
CA LEU A 219 6.13 24.84 -0.56
C LEU A 219 6.47 23.61 0.29
N GLY A 220 6.97 22.58 -0.34
CA GLY A 220 7.59 21.42 0.30
C GLY A 220 9.08 21.63 0.58
N TRP A 221 9.74 20.56 1.07
CA TRP A 221 11.15 20.63 1.45
C TRP A 221 12.08 20.54 0.22
N SER A 222 13.14 21.34 0.20
CA SER A 222 14.20 21.29 -0.77
C SER A 222 15.14 20.11 -0.54
N GLN A 223 15.77 19.64 -1.60
CA GLN A 223 16.83 18.62 -1.58
C GLN A 223 18.19 19.17 -2.01
N VAL A 224 18.35 20.50 -2.03
CA VAL A 224 19.60 21.16 -2.41
C VAL A 224 20.59 21.16 -1.26
N ASN A 225 21.86 20.87 -1.57
CA ASN A 225 23.00 20.92 -0.65
C ASN A 225 22.78 20.17 0.68
N VAL A 226 22.20 18.98 0.59
CA VAL A 226 21.88 18.11 1.73
C VAL A 226 23.13 17.77 2.56
N ASN A 227 24.33 17.84 1.98
CA ASN A 227 25.58 17.68 2.69
C ASN A 227 25.78 18.67 3.83
N VAL A 228 25.09 19.81 3.84
CA VAL A 228 25.07 20.77 4.98
C VAL A 228 24.46 20.11 6.22
N THR A 229 23.47 19.25 6.05
CA THR A 229 22.81 18.55 7.16
C THR A 229 23.47 17.21 7.48
N THR A 230 23.88 16.46 6.47
CA THR A 230 24.49 15.14 6.62
C THR A 230 25.99 15.20 6.95
N GLY A 231 26.67 16.30 6.62
CA GLY A 231 28.10 16.44 6.78
C GLY A 231 28.94 15.64 5.76
N ASN A 232 28.31 15.01 4.80
CA ASN A 232 28.98 14.16 3.82
C ASN A 232 28.44 14.37 2.38
N PRO A 233 29.29 14.83 1.43
CA PRO A 233 30.66 15.32 1.61
C PRO A 233 30.72 16.55 2.53
N HIS A 234 31.87 16.84 3.12
CA HIS A 234 32.03 17.98 4.01
C HIS A 234 31.60 19.29 3.31
N PRO A 235 30.62 20.04 3.87
CA PRO A 235 30.09 21.21 3.20
C PRO A 235 31.10 22.34 3.06
N THR A 236 31.03 23.01 1.93
CA THR A 236 31.85 24.18 1.58
C THR A 236 31.11 25.49 1.88
N ALA A 237 31.77 26.62 1.77
CA ALA A 237 31.11 27.91 1.88
C ALA A 237 30.03 28.14 0.81
N ASP A 238 30.22 27.57 -0.38
CA ASP A 238 29.26 27.62 -1.49
C ASP A 238 28.00 26.78 -1.20
N ASP A 239 28.16 25.60 -0.55
CA ASP A 239 27.04 24.79 -0.07
C ASP A 239 26.18 25.55 0.93
N TYR A 240 26.83 26.19 1.93
CA TYR A 240 26.12 27.00 2.91
C TYR A 240 25.43 28.23 2.30
N ALA A 241 26.04 28.88 1.33
CA ALA A 241 25.50 30.06 0.68
C ALA A 241 24.25 29.73 -0.17
N GLY A 242 24.18 28.51 -0.72
CA GLY A 242 23.05 28.00 -1.50
C GLY A 242 22.09 27.12 -0.75
N PHE A 243 22.25 26.95 0.57
CA PHE A 243 21.39 26.08 1.35
C PHE A 243 20.02 26.72 1.54
N PRO A 244 18.92 26.04 1.14
CA PRO A 244 17.60 26.64 1.14
C PRO A 244 17.03 26.82 2.55
N VAL A 245 16.13 27.77 2.72
CA VAL A 245 15.32 27.93 3.92
C VAL A 245 14.34 26.76 4.08
N MET A 246 13.79 26.31 2.95
CA MET A 246 12.87 25.18 2.90
C MET A 246 13.62 23.85 2.91
N HIS A 247 14.25 23.49 4.02
CA HIS A 247 14.85 22.18 4.25
C HIS A 247 14.15 21.48 5.44
N TYR A 248 14.20 20.13 5.45
CA TYR A 248 13.44 19.33 6.41
C TYR A 248 13.89 19.47 7.87
N MET A 249 15.14 19.89 8.15
CA MET A 249 15.64 20.07 9.52
C MET A 249 15.24 21.42 10.11
N ASP A 250 14.80 21.43 11.36
CA ASP A 250 14.39 22.66 12.06
C ASP A 250 15.54 23.59 12.43
N SER A 251 16.75 23.08 12.45
CA SER A 251 17.92 23.91 12.68
C SER A 251 19.11 23.40 11.93
N VAL A 252 19.82 24.29 11.31
CA VAL A 252 21.22 24.06 10.93
C VAL A 252 22.05 24.35 12.18
N ASN A 253 22.54 23.27 12.80
CA ASN A 253 23.36 23.41 13.99
C ASN A 253 24.73 23.93 13.63
N CYS A 254 24.94 25.22 13.82
CA CYS A 254 26.20 25.88 13.56
C CYS A 254 27.32 25.57 14.57
N VAL A 255 27.12 24.64 15.49
CA VAL A 255 28.13 24.24 16.47
C VAL A 255 28.68 22.87 16.09
N PRO A 256 29.98 22.71 15.82
CA PRO A 256 31.11 23.64 16.09
C PRO A 256 31.54 24.48 14.87
N ILE A 257 30.68 24.67 13.90
CA ILE A 257 31.05 25.36 12.65
C ILE A 257 31.24 26.84 12.91
N THR A 258 32.42 27.37 12.56
CA THR A 258 32.75 28.80 12.72
C THR A 258 32.09 29.70 11.67
N VAL A 259 31.49 29.11 10.63
CA VAL A 259 30.79 29.81 9.56
C VAL A 259 29.37 29.22 9.48
N CYS A 260 28.50 29.88 10.23
CA CYS A 260 27.06 29.63 10.05
C CYS A 260 26.51 30.48 8.91
N TYR A 261 25.24 30.25 8.58
CA TYR A 261 24.48 31.15 7.74
C TYR A 261 24.65 32.61 8.18
N PRO A 262 25.09 33.48 7.28
CA PRO A 262 25.13 34.93 7.61
C PRO A 262 23.70 35.48 7.83
N ASN A 263 22.70 34.89 7.12
CA ASN A 263 21.29 35.26 7.25
C ASN A 263 20.43 34.03 7.03
N PRO A 264 20.12 33.22 8.05
CA PRO A 264 19.41 31.95 7.91
C PRO A 264 17.99 32.06 7.33
N TYR A 265 17.38 33.24 7.34
CA TYR A 265 16.07 33.52 6.77
C TYR A 265 16.09 34.12 5.33
N GLN A 266 17.25 34.28 4.73
CA GLN A 266 17.33 34.67 3.31
C GLN A 266 17.03 33.47 2.42
N LEU A 267 16.15 33.69 1.43
CA LEU A 267 15.79 32.67 0.48
C LEU A 267 16.96 32.34 -0.45
N ALA A 268 17.26 31.07 -0.60
CA ALA A 268 18.21 30.57 -1.57
C ALA A 268 17.59 30.53 -2.99
N PRO A 269 18.39 30.39 -4.04
CA PRO A 269 17.87 30.28 -5.42
C PRO A 269 16.83 29.18 -5.59
N ASP A 270 16.95 28.03 -4.88
CA ASP A 270 15.96 26.94 -4.93
C ASP A 270 14.61 27.31 -4.30
N ASP A 271 14.62 28.02 -3.15
CA ASP A 271 13.40 28.54 -2.53
C ASP A 271 12.64 29.48 -3.48
N ILE A 272 13.40 30.40 -4.10
CA ILE A 272 12.89 31.38 -5.07
C ILE A 272 12.31 30.68 -6.30
N ALA A 273 13.04 29.70 -6.82
CA ALA A 273 12.61 28.91 -7.97
C ALA A 273 11.35 28.08 -7.65
N ALA A 274 11.30 27.44 -6.48
CA ALA A 274 10.15 26.66 -6.03
C ALA A 274 8.89 27.53 -5.92
N LEU A 275 8.98 28.72 -5.30
CA LEU A 275 7.86 29.66 -5.23
C LEU A 275 7.43 30.14 -6.60
N SER A 276 8.37 30.43 -7.48
CA SER A 276 8.10 30.92 -8.85
C SER A 276 7.39 29.84 -9.71
N ARG A 277 7.73 28.55 -9.49
CA ARG A 277 7.03 27.43 -10.14
C ARG A 277 5.61 27.24 -9.59
N LEU A 278 5.44 27.41 -8.28
CA LEU A 278 4.15 27.24 -7.62
C LEU A 278 3.17 28.36 -7.98
N TYR A 279 3.66 29.60 -8.12
CA TYR A 279 2.89 30.79 -8.51
C TYR A 279 3.50 31.44 -9.76
N PRO A 280 3.40 30.78 -10.93
CA PRO A 280 4.02 31.30 -12.15
C PRO A 280 3.37 32.62 -12.59
N PRO A 281 4.17 33.65 -12.94
CA PRO A 281 3.63 34.86 -13.52
C PRO A 281 3.10 34.60 -14.93
N ALA A 282 2.19 35.45 -15.39
CA ALA A 282 1.56 35.33 -16.72
C ALA A 282 2.57 35.36 -17.89
N THR A 283 3.75 35.92 -17.65
CA THR A 283 4.86 35.91 -18.60
C THR A 283 6.13 35.51 -17.88
N SER A 284 6.91 34.60 -18.49
CA SER A 284 8.19 34.15 -17.92
C SER A 284 9.11 35.36 -17.67
N PRO A 285 9.70 35.45 -16.47
CA PRO A 285 10.63 36.54 -16.16
C PRO A 285 11.85 36.50 -17.09
N SER A 286 12.26 37.68 -17.57
CA SER A 286 13.38 37.82 -18.50
C SER A 286 14.77 37.58 -17.87
N ASN A 287 14.84 37.25 -16.61
CA ASN A 287 16.06 36.97 -15.83
C ASN A 287 16.10 35.53 -15.32
N THR A 288 15.23 34.67 -15.77
CA THR A 288 15.20 33.25 -15.43
C THR A 288 15.05 32.38 -16.67
N ALA A 289 15.32 31.08 -16.53
CA ALA A 289 15.04 30.08 -17.53
C ALA A 289 14.35 28.87 -16.87
N ARG A 290 13.92 27.93 -17.68
CA ARG A 290 13.35 26.65 -17.26
C ARG A 290 14.01 25.50 -17.99
N ILE A 291 14.34 24.43 -17.26
CA ILE A 291 14.68 23.11 -17.81
C ILE A 291 13.65 22.12 -17.24
N HIS A 292 12.99 21.36 -18.09
CA HIS A 292 12.07 20.31 -17.67
C HIS A 292 12.25 19.07 -18.53
N GLY A 293 11.73 17.95 -18.09
CA GLY A 293 11.80 16.69 -18.82
C GLY A 293 11.30 15.53 -17.97
N SER A 294 11.61 14.33 -18.39
CA SER A 294 11.31 13.11 -17.67
C SER A 294 12.57 12.31 -17.38
N VAL A 295 12.61 11.73 -16.18
CA VAL A 295 13.60 10.69 -15.84
C VAL A 295 12.97 9.35 -16.17
N TYR A 296 13.69 8.49 -16.87
CA TYR A 296 13.20 7.17 -17.24
C TYR A 296 14.30 6.11 -17.22
N PHE A 297 13.89 4.88 -16.98
CA PHE A 297 14.80 3.74 -16.99
C PHE A 297 15.12 3.32 -18.41
N VAL A 298 16.40 3.14 -18.72
CA VAL A 298 16.85 2.68 -20.05
C VAL A 298 17.31 1.24 -19.94
N ASN A 299 16.78 0.38 -20.81
CA ASN A 299 17.24 -1.01 -20.88
C ASN A 299 18.64 -1.09 -21.49
N HIS A 300 19.25 -2.27 -21.48
CA HIS A 300 20.61 -2.50 -22.00
C HIS A 300 20.78 -2.24 -23.51
N PHE A 301 19.70 -2.05 -24.26
CA PHE A 301 19.73 -1.60 -25.66
C PHE A 301 19.62 -0.09 -25.82
N GLY A 302 19.48 0.65 -24.71
CA GLY A 302 19.27 2.10 -24.72
C GLY A 302 17.82 2.51 -25.05
N ALA A 303 16.87 1.57 -25.06
CA ALA A 303 15.48 1.89 -25.26
C ALA A 303 14.87 2.44 -23.96
N GLU A 304 14.07 3.48 -24.09
CA GLU A 304 13.27 4.06 -23.01
C GLU A 304 12.35 2.98 -22.43
N GLY A 305 12.30 2.92 -21.10
CA GLY A 305 11.45 2.04 -20.34
C GLY A 305 10.54 2.83 -19.42
N GLN A 306 10.30 2.27 -18.22
CA GLN A 306 9.47 2.87 -17.17
C GLN A 306 9.98 4.26 -16.78
N PRO A 307 9.13 5.31 -16.71
CA PRO A 307 9.46 6.56 -16.04
C PRO A 307 9.86 6.33 -14.59
N MET A 308 10.77 7.15 -14.08
CA MET A 308 11.32 6.98 -12.74
C MET A 308 10.94 8.12 -11.81
N GLN A 309 10.17 7.81 -10.78
CA GLN A 309 9.89 8.73 -9.68
C GLN A 309 11.02 8.69 -8.64
N GLY A 310 11.18 9.79 -7.90
CA GLY A 310 12.08 9.83 -6.75
C GLY A 310 13.54 10.06 -7.07
N VAL A 311 13.87 10.52 -8.28
CA VAL A 311 15.21 10.94 -8.65
C VAL A 311 15.37 12.43 -8.40
N ASN A 312 16.38 12.81 -7.62
CA ASN A 312 16.68 14.20 -7.32
C ASN A 312 17.50 14.82 -8.46
N VAL A 313 16.88 15.68 -9.23
CA VAL A 313 17.47 16.33 -10.40
C VAL A 313 17.93 17.73 -10.03
N PHE A 314 19.16 18.10 -10.37
CA PHE A 314 19.78 19.39 -10.09
C PHE A 314 20.19 20.11 -11.34
N ALA A 315 20.01 21.43 -11.34
CA ALA A 315 20.70 22.35 -12.23
C ALA A 315 21.60 23.28 -11.40
N ARG A 316 22.91 23.23 -11.62
CA ARG A 316 23.89 24.09 -10.98
C ARG A 316 24.50 25.03 -12.02
N TRP A 317 24.44 26.33 -11.74
CA TRP A 317 25.04 27.33 -12.62
C TRP A 317 26.57 27.15 -12.72
N ILE A 318 27.09 27.18 -13.91
CA ILE A 318 28.55 27.16 -14.16
C ILE A 318 29.06 28.59 -14.13
N ASP A 319 29.86 28.91 -13.12
CA ASP A 319 30.49 30.20 -13.01
C ASP A 319 31.50 30.35 -14.17
N PRO A 320 31.32 31.32 -15.10
CA PRO A 320 32.16 31.48 -16.24
C PRO A 320 33.61 31.90 -15.87
N SER A 321 33.84 32.42 -14.65
CA SER A 321 35.15 32.80 -14.18
C SER A 321 36.00 31.63 -13.69
N THR A 322 35.35 30.60 -13.15
CA THR A 322 36.02 29.42 -12.59
C THR A 322 35.82 28.17 -13.46
N GLY A 323 34.77 28.13 -14.25
CA GLY A 323 34.36 26.96 -15.01
C GLY A 323 33.75 25.84 -14.14
N LEU A 324 33.44 26.11 -12.86
CA LEU A 324 32.92 25.15 -11.93
C LEU A 324 31.39 25.35 -11.70
N ALA A 325 30.69 24.26 -11.44
CA ALA A 325 29.30 24.29 -11.06
C ALA A 325 29.17 24.85 -9.63
N SER A 326 28.35 25.89 -9.43
CA SER A 326 28.14 26.57 -8.16
C SER A 326 27.06 25.89 -7.35
N HIS A 327 27.37 25.55 -6.12
CA HIS A 327 26.40 25.05 -5.15
C HIS A 327 25.53 26.17 -4.57
N GLN A 328 25.96 27.42 -4.66
CA GLN A 328 25.17 28.58 -4.30
C GLN A 328 23.99 28.80 -5.27
N TYR A 329 24.25 28.63 -6.57
CA TYR A 329 23.22 28.79 -7.60
C TYR A 329 22.74 27.42 -8.09
N SER A 330 22.11 26.68 -7.17
CA SER A 330 21.51 25.36 -7.41
C SER A 330 20.01 25.44 -7.36
N VAL A 331 19.34 24.72 -8.26
CA VAL A 331 17.89 24.49 -8.24
C VAL A 331 17.64 23.00 -8.39
N SER A 332 16.72 22.46 -7.62
CA SER A 332 16.37 21.04 -7.64
C SER A 332 14.92 20.78 -8.00
N SER A 333 14.66 19.58 -8.46
CA SER A 333 13.33 19.02 -8.64
C SER A 333 13.40 17.52 -8.48
N VAL A 334 12.55 16.94 -7.66
CA VAL A 334 12.43 15.48 -7.56
C VAL A 334 11.51 14.98 -8.66
N SER A 335 11.96 14.01 -9.45
CA SER A 335 11.15 13.44 -10.51
C SER A 335 9.87 12.81 -9.96
N GLY A 336 8.75 12.99 -10.66
CA GLY A 336 7.46 12.49 -10.24
C GLY A 336 6.82 13.24 -9.08
N PHE A 337 7.24 14.45 -8.78
CA PHE A 337 6.66 15.25 -7.69
C PHE A 337 5.16 15.56 -7.87
N LEU A 338 4.63 15.48 -9.07
CA LEU A 338 3.19 15.59 -9.38
C LEU A 338 2.48 14.23 -9.38
N PHE A 339 3.24 13.15 -9.29
CA PHE A 339 2.75 11.78 -9.33
C PHE A 339 2.97 11.13 -7.97
N THR A 340 1.96 10.55 -7.40
CA THR A 340 2.08 9.90 -6.08
C THR A 340 1.88 8.41 -6.12
N GLY A 341 1.74 7.82 -7.29
CA GLY A 341 1.34 6.43 -7.40
C GLY A 341 -0.04 6.17 -6.79
N ASN A 342 -0.84 7.22 -6.66
CA ASN A 342 -2.04 7.26 -5.82
C ASN A 342 -3.27 6.55 -6.42
N ALA A 343 -3.09 5.81 -7.50
CA ALA A 343 -4.06 4.81 -7.90
C ALA A 343 -4.17 3.71 -6.84
N GLY A 344 -3.30 3.77 -5.88
CA GLY A 344 -3.15 2.75 -4.86
C GLY A 344 -2.47 1.51 -5.42
N ASN A 345 -2.16 0.64 -4.53
CA ASN A 345 -1.71 -0.68 -4.84
C ASN A 345 -2.87 -1.49 -5.42
N PRO A 346 -2.71 -2.23 -6.52
CA PRO A 346 -3.78 -3.02 -7.12
C PRO A 346 -4.38 -4.10 -6.20
N ILE A 347 -3.65 -4.52 -5.16
CA ILE A 347 -4.09 -5.51 -4.18
C ILE A 347 -4.90 -4.84 -3.05
N THR A 348 -4.39 -3.75 -2.49
CA THR A 348 -5.00 -3.08 -1.33
C THR A 348 -5.89 -1.90 -1.71
N GLY A 349 -5.85 -1.47 -2.95
CA GLY A 349 -6.49 -0.24 -3.38
C GLY A 349 -5.81 0.99 -2.77
N LEU A 350 -6.61 1.94 -2.28
CA LEU A 350 -6.11 3.16 -1.60
C LEU A 350 -5.88 2.95 -0.09
N ILE A 351 -5.43 1.78 0.32
CA ILE A 351 -5.22 1.43 1.74
C ILE A 351 -3.75 1.09 1.94
N ASP A 352 -3.11 1.70 2.93
CA ASP A 352 -1.76 1.36 3.36
C ASP A 352 -1.72 0.03 4.14
N SER A 353 -0.52 -0.43 4.49
CA SER A 353 -0.31 -1.65 5.24
C SER A 353 -0.94 -1.67 6.65
N LEU A 354 -1.36 -0.51 7.16
CA LEU A 354 -2.02 -0.35 8.45
C LEU A 354 -3.54 -0.28 8.32
N GLY A 355 -4.09 -0.38 7.10
CA GLY A 355 -5.52 -0.26 6.83
C GLY A 355 -6.03 1.18 6.79
N THR A 356 -5.14 2.16 6.73
CA THR A 356 -5.47 3.57 6.61
C THR A 356 -5.63 3.94 5.14
N ALA A 357 -6.65 4.73 4.80
CA ALA A 357 -6.81 5.22 3.43
C ALA A 357 -5.59 6.05 3.01
N TYR A 358 -5.08 5.79 1.81
CA TYR A 358 -4.01 6.61 1.25
C TYR A 358 -4.42 8.06 1.16
N SER A 359 -3.41 8.94 1.21
CA SER A 359 -3.61 10.37 1.00
C SER A 359 -4.39 10.63 -0.30
N GLN A 360 -5.32 11.56 -0.22
CA GLN A 360 -6.07 12.07 -1.37
C GLN A 360 -5.21 12.93 -2.33
N PHE A 361 -3.91 13.05 -2.03
CA PHE A 361 -2.99 13.90 -2.78
C PHE A 361 -2.22 13.11 -3.83
N GLY A 362 -1.83 13.82 -4.89
CA GLY A 362 -1.03 13.33 -6.00
C GLY A 362 -1.83 12.87 -7.22
N SER A 363 -1.13 12.72 -8.32
CA SER A 363 -1.70 12.26 -9.59
C SER A 363 -1.30 10.81 -9.87
N ASN A 364 -2.22 9.98 -10.37
CA ASN A 364 -1.93 8.66 -10.91
C ASN A 364 -1.70 8.66 -12.44
N ASN A 365 -1.45 9.83 -13.03
CA ASN A 365 -1.12 9.94 -14.44
C ASN A 365 0.34 9.51 -14.67
N GLN A 366 0.54 8.35 -15.28
CA GLN A 366 1.86 7.76 -15.56
C GLN A 366 2.80 8.68 -16.36
N THR A 367 2.28 9.61 -17.15
CA THR A 367 3.12 10.57 -17.87
C THR A 367 3.83 11.57 -16.94
N LEU A 368 3.39 11.67 -15.68
CA LEU A 368 3.98 12.53 -14.66
C LEU A 368 4.92 11.78 -13.73
N GLU A 369 5.02 10.45 -13.83
CA GLU A 369 5.82 9.62 -12.93
C GLU A 369 7.32 9.96 -12.96
N GLY A 370 7.86 10.26 -14.14
CA GLY A 370 9.25 10.68 -14.29
C GLY A 370 9.46 12.18 -14.41
N PHE A 371 8.39 12.97 -14.42
CA PHE A 371 8.45 14.38 -14.70
C PHE A 371 9.21 15.17 -13.63
N PHE A 372 10.13 16.05 -14.09
CA PHE A 372 10.80 17.05 -13.25
C PHE A 372 10.71 18.43 -13.89
N ASP A 373 10.79 19.47 -13.05
CA ASP A 373 10.71 20.86 -13.46
C ASP A 373 11.72 21.72 -12.67
N LEU A 374 12.69 22.25 -13.35
CA LEU A 374 13.70 23.18 -12.86
C LEU A 374 13.38 24.60 -13.37
N GLY A 375 12.12 25.04 -13.22
CA GLY A 375 11.71 26.40 -13.53
C GLY A 375 12.27 27.41 -12.53
N GLY A 376 12.42 28.67 -12.97
CA GLY A 376 12.96 29.74 -12.14
C GLY A 376 14.49 29.73 -12.01
N LEU A 377 15.19 29.02 -12.89
CA LEU A 377 16.65 29.02 -12.93
C LEU A 377 17.17 30.46 -13.11
N PRO A 378 17.91 31.03 -12.14
CA PRO A 378 18.37 32.40 -12.26
C PRO A 378 19.40 32.56 -13.40
N ILE A 379 19.34 33.67 -14.12
CA ILE A 379 20.41 34.08 -15.04
C ILE A 379 21.23 35.13 -14.28
N PRO A 380 22.38 34.75 -13.69
CA PRO A 380 23.18 35.65 -12.85
C PRO A 380 23.76 36.83 -13.64
N ASN A 381 24.09 37.90 -12.94
CA ASN A 381 24.84 39.05 -13.47
C ASN A 381 24.15 39.83 -14.60
N GLY A 382 22.84 39.59 -14.85
CA GLY A 382 22.09 40.24 -15.93
C GLY A 382 22.52 39.83 -17.34
N GLU A 383 23.13 38.65 -17.44
CA GLU A 383 23.48 38.03 -18.74
C GLU A 383 22.21 37.63 -19.50
N SER A 384 22.36 37.45 -20.81
CA SER A 384 21.26 36.94 -21.64
C SER A 384 21.21 35.39 -21.72
N THR A 385 22.28 34.75 -21.29
CA THR A 385 22.47 33.30 -21.30
C THR A 385 23.21 32.84 -20.05
N ALA A 386 23.01 31.61 -19.64
CA ALA A 386 23.76 30.96 -18.58
C ALA A 386 24.04 29.49 -18.94
N GLN A 387 25.11 28.94 -18.44
CA GLN A 387 25.36 27.50 -18.51
C GLN A 387 25.02 26.85 -17.20
N TYR A 388 24.29 25.75 -17.31
CA TYR A 388 23.89 24.93 -16.16
C TYR A 388 24.40 23.50 -16.33
N GLN A 389 25.02 22.97 -15.29
CA GLN A 389 25.27 21.54 -15.19
C GLN A 389 24.00 20.86 -14.68
N LEU A 390 23.39 20.02 -15.51
CA LEU A 390 22.30 19.12 -15.12
C LEU A 390 22.90 17.82 -14.60
N SER A 391 22.49 17.43 -13.40
CA SER A 391 22.97 16.21 -12.74
C SER A 391 21.87 15.61 -11.85
N ILE A 392 22.13 14.44 -11.30
CA ILE A 392 21.25 13.76 -10.33
C ILE A 392 22.02 13.47 -9.06
N GLU A 393 21.31 13.46 -7.95
CA GLU A 393 21.84 13.06 -6.64
C GLU A 393 20.83 12.16 -5.91
N PRO A 394 21.25 11.35 -4.92
CA PRO A 394 20.34 10.66 -4.06
C PRO A 394 19.45 11.61 -3.27
N LEU A 395 18.24 11.15 -2.91
CA LEU A 395 17.42 11.84 -1.92
C LEU A 395 18.07 11.78 -0.53
N ASP A 396 17.77 12.75 0.30
CA ASP A 396 18.25 12.76 1.68
C ASP A 396 17.70 11.57 2.47
N PRO A 397 18.57 10.76 3.08
CA PRO A 397 18.15 9.58 3.83
C PRO A 397 17.32 9.89 5.09
N LEU A 398 17.36 11.10 5.62
CA LEU A 398 16.55 11.52 6.77
C LEU A 398 15.21 12.12 6.36
N TRP A 399 15.00 12.32 5.07
CA TRP A 399 13.76 12.83 4.55
C TRP A 399 12.87 11.68 4.09
N SER A 400 11.81 11.40 4.82
CA SER A 400 10.88 10.30 4.57
C SER A 400 9.47 10.78 4.27
N GLY A 401 9.28 12.08 4.01
CA GLY A 401 7.96 12.66 3.85
C GLY A 401 7.49 12.60 2.40
N GLY A 402 6.34 12.11 2.15
CA GLY A 402 5.50 12.62 1.24
C GLY A 402 5.23 12.07 -0.13
N VAL A 403 5.10 12.91 -1.07
CA VAL A 403 4.59 12.64 -2.41
C VAL A 403 5.49 11.72 -3.23
N CYS A 404 6.74 11.58 -2.81
CA CYS A 404 7.63 10.61 -3.40
C CYS A 404 7.32 9.23 -2.79
N PRO A 405 6.74 8.27 -3.53
CA PRO A 405 6.44 6.94 -3.00
C PRO A 405 7.70 6.13 -2.73
N TYR A 406 8.86 6.62 -3.16
CA TYR A 406 10.13 5.98 -2.91
C TYR A 406 10.69 6.44 -1.59
N ASP A 407 11.08 5.48 -0.79
CA ASP A 407 11.90 5.73 0.37
C ASP A 407 13.25 6.33 -0.06
N PHE A 408 13.82 7.19 0.76
CA PHE A 408 15.07 7.92 0.55
C PHE A 408 16.25 7.05 0.06
N SER A 409 16.21 5.77 0.37
CA SER A 409 17.25 4.81 -0.03
C SER A 409 17.09 4.30 -1.46
N GLN A 410 16.02 4.63 -2.15
CA GLN A 410 15.75 4.20 -3.52
C GLN A 410 16.46 5.09 -4.51
N VAL A 411 17.76 5.01 -4.46
CA VAL A 411 18.65 5.72 -5.36
C VAL A 411 18.47 5.34 -6.81
N ALA A 412 18.97 6.21 -7.64
CA ALA A 412 19.18 5.95 -9.04
C ALA A 412 19.78 4.56 -9.30
N PRO A 413 19.45 3.91 -10.41
CA PRO A 413 20.09 2.68 -10.85
C PRO A 413 21.61 2.81 -10.82
N SER A 414 22.32 1.71 -10.63
CA SER A 414 23.77 1.67 -10.46
C SER A 414 24.59 2.30 -11.59
N GLY A 415 24.02 2.41 -12.79
CA GLY A 415 24.63 3.10 -13.94
C GLY A 415 24.53 4.62 -13.87
N GLY A 416 23.55 5.15 -13.14
CA GLY A 416 23.35 6.57 -12.94
C GLY A 416 23.18 7.39 -14.23
N PHE A 417 23.48 8.68 -14.11
CA PHE A 417 23.43 9.65 -15.18
C PHE A 417 24.71 10.48 -15.16
N ALA A 418 25.39 10.60 -16.28
CA ALA A 418 26.56 11.47 -16.42
C ALA A 418 26.11 12.92 -16.52
N PRO A 419 26.65 13.85 -15.70
CA PRO A 419 26.28 15.27 -15.78
C PRO A 419 26.47 15.84 -17.17
N ILE A 420 25.52 16.66 -17.63
CA ILE A 420 25.56 17.36 -18.92
C ILE A 420 25.49 18.86 -18.70
N VAL A 421 26.04 19.63 -19.67
CA VAL A 421 25.98 21.08 -19.65
C VAL A 421 24.94 21.57 -20.66
N ILE A 422 24.02 22.39 -20.17
CA ILE A 422 22.94 22.99 -20.96
C ILE A 422 23.15 24.52 -20.95
N THR A 423 23.15 25.13 -22.14
CA THR A 423 23.13 26.59 -22.26
C THR A 423 21.67 27.05 -22.35
N VAL A 424 21.23 27.83 -21.39
CA VAL A 424 19.87 28.39 -21.35
C VAL A 424 19.91 29.86 -21.71
N THR A 425 18.82 30.37 -22.27
CA THR A 425 18.61 31.78 -22.56
C THR A 425 17.56 32.35 -21.59
N ALA A 426 17.71 33.62 -21.27
CA ALA A 426 16.76 34.36 -20.44
C ALA A 426 15.33 34.28 -21.00
N GLY A 427 14.35 33.87 -20.17
CA GLY A 427 12.98 33.62 -20.58
C GLY A 427 12.76 32.34 -21.37
N GLY A 428 13.81 31.54 -21.60
CA GLY A 428 13.74 30.29 -22.39
C GLY A 428 13.19 29.12 -21.60
N ASP A 429 12.59 28.18 -22.34
CA ASP A 429 12.04 26.90 -21.86
C ASP A 429 12.72 25.77 -22.64
N PHE A 430 13.37 24.84 -21.92
CA PHE A 430 14.22 23.81 -22.48
C PHE A 430 13.76 22.43 -22.00
N GLU A 431 13.53 21.53 -22.93
CA GLU A 431 13.20 20.14 -22.65
C GLU A 431 14.47 19.28 -22.67
N GLN A 432 14.69 18.52 -21.61
CA GLN A 432 15.83 17.63 -21.48
C GLN A 432 15.45 16.40 -20.64
N ASP A 433 15.37 15.27 -21.30
CA ASP A 433 15.16 14.01 -20.62
C ASP A 433 16.44 13.44 -20.01
N ILE A 434 16.27 12.64 -18.96
CA ILE A 434 17.36 12.00 -18.21
C ILE A 434 17.21 10.49 -18.31
N PRO A 435 17.96 9.83 -19.20
CA PRO A 435 17.98 8.38 -19.26
C PRO A 435 18.85 7.81 -18.12
N MET A 436 18.26 6.97 -17.28
CA MET A 436 18.94 6.27 -16.21
C MET A 436 19.24 4.85 -16.63
N SER A 437 20.52 4.48 -16.65
CA SER A 437 20.94 3.12 -16.96
C SER A 437 21.33 2.37 -15.67
N GLY A 438 21.06 1.08 -15.65
CA GLY A 438 21.41 0.22 -14.50
C GLY A 438 21.25 -1.25 -14.84
N SER A 439 21.78 -2.10 -13.96
CA SER A 439 21.61 -3.55 -14.06
C SER A 439 20.39 -3.96 -13.28
N ALA A 440 19.49 -4.73 -13.89
CA ALA A 440 18.43 -5.43 -13.18
C ALA A 440 18.89 -6.87 -12.88
N LEU A 441 18.42 -7.43 -11.77
CA LEU A 441 18.62 -8.84 -11.46
C LEU A 441 17.94 -9.69 -12.56
N ALA A 442 18.69 -10.65 -13.11
CA ALA A 442 18.13 -11.57 -14.07
C ALA A 442 17.04 -12.43 -13.41
N VAL A 443 15.81 -12.28 -13.88
CA VAL A 443 14.67 -13.08 -13.42
C VAL A 443 14.46 -14.25 -14.37
N PRO A 444 14.26 -15.48 -13.86
CA PRO A 444 14.01 -16.63 -14.70
C PRO A 444 12.77 -16.44 -15.60
N PRO A 445 12.77 -17.00 -16.82
CA PRO A 445 11.68 -16.78 -17.80
C PRO A 445 10.33 -17.42 -17.40
N TRP A 446 10.30 -18.25 -16.35
CA TRP A 446 9.07 -18.84 -15.80
C TRP A 446 8.45 -17.99 -14.69
N SER A 447 8.88 -16.76 -14.54
CA SER A 447 8.33 -15.82 -13.57
C SER A 447 6.83 -15.56 -13.82
N ALA A 448 6.19 -15.01 -12.81
CA ALA A 448 4.76 -14.75 -12.67
C ALA A 448 4.00 -14.39 -13.96
N SER A 449 2.74 -14.79 -14.00
CA SER A 449 1.79 -14.19 -14.94
C SER A 449 1.30 -12.86 -14.39
N GLU A 450 1.26 -11.84 -15.24
CA GLU A 450 0.62 -10.55 -14.94
C GLU A 450 -0.89 -10.59 -15.21
N THR A 451 -1.42 -11.75 -15.59
CA THR A 451 -2.81 -11.90 -16.00
C THR A 451 -3.60 -12.68 -14.95
N TRP A 452 -4.61 -12.05 -14.39
CA TRP A 452 -5.53 -12.66 -13.43
C TRP A 452 -6.16 -13.96 -13.94
N THR A 453 -6.59 -13.98 -15.20
CA THR A 453 -7.29 -15.12 -15.79
C THR A 453 -6.38 -16.30 -16.13
N ALA A 454 -5.07 -16.12 -16.07
CA ALA A 454 -4.09 -17.16 -16.35
C ALA A 454 -2.88 -17.06 -15.38
N PRO A 455 -3.11 -17.15 -14.06
CA PRO A 455 -2.03 -17.05 -13.06
C PRO A 455 -1.02 -18.19 -13.25
N ALA A 456 0.25 -17.92 -13.01
CA ALA A 456 1.29 -18.93 -13.04
C ALA A 456 1.09 -19.94 -11.89
N THR A 457 1.39 -21.22 -12.12
CA THR A 457 1.38 -22.20 -11.03
C THR A 457 2.55 -21.94 -10.10
N VAL A 458 2.31 -21.95 -8.77
CA VAL A 458 3.38 -21.91 -7.76
C VAL A 458 4.39 -23.01 -8.07
N PRO A 459 5.70 -22.70 -8.21
CA PRO A 459 6.72 -23.70 -8.51
C PRO A 459 6.75 -24.80 -7.47
N ALA A 460 7.02 -26.05 -7.90
CA ALA A 460 7.01 -27.19 -7.02
C ALA A 460 7.95 -27.07 -5.78
N PRO A 461 9.13 -26.41 -5.87
CA PRO A 461 9.95 -26.14 -4.70
C PRO A 461 9.35 -25.13 -3.73
N GLY A 462 8.33 -24.36 -4.16
CA GLY A 462 7.73 -23.27 -3.37
C GLY A 462 8.60 -22.03 -3.28
N ASP A 463 9.56 -21.87 -4.17
CA ASP A 463 10.63 -20.89 -4.07
C ASP A 463 10.94 -20.34 -5.47
N TRP A 464 10.90 -19.02 -5.64
CA TRP A 464 11.13 -18.39 -6.96
C TRP A 464 11.58 -16.94 -6.82
N VAL A 465 12.19 -16.44 -7.88
CA VAL A 465 12.49 -15.02 -8.07
C VAL A 465 11.56 -14.44 -9.13
N GLY A 466 10.94 -13.31 -8.83
CA GLY A 466 10.08 -12.57 -9.74
C GLY A 466 10.51 -11.11 -9.84
N SER A 467 9.80 -10.33 -10.66
CA SER A 467 9.98 -8.89 -10.76
C SER A 467 8.64 -8.18 -10.91
N LEU A 468 8.56 -6.95 -10.43
CA LEU A 468 7.45 -6.02 -10.62
C LEU A 468 7.94 -4.96 -11.61
N SER A 469 7.87 -5.27 -12.89
CA SER A 469 8.62 -4.58 -13.93
C SER A 469 7.95 -3.33 -14.49
N ALA A 470 6.68 -3.07 -14.14
CA ALA A 470 5.91 -1.94 -14.65
C ALA A 470 4.95 -1.41 -13.59
N TYR A 471 4.53 -0.17 -13.74
CA TYR A 471 3.54 0.48 -12.90
C TYR A 471 2.23 -0.33 -12.81
N GLY A 472 1.71 -0.46 -11.61
CA GLY A 472 0.50 -1.25 -11.34
C GLY A 472 0.67 -2.74 -11.53
N ASN A 473 1.89 -3.23 -11.71
CA ASN A 473 2.18 -4.64 -11.96
C ASN A 473 1.82 -5.51 -10.76
N VAL A 474 1.11 -6.59 -11.01
CA VAL A 474 0.83 -7.65 -10.05
C VAL A 474 1.29 -8.97 -10.62
N SER A 475 2.13 -9.65 -9.88
CA SER A 475 2.53 -11.02 -10.20
C SER A 475 1.53 -12.00 -9.62
N TYR A 476 0.77 -12.71 -10.46
CA TYR A 476 -0.25 -13.67 -10.04
C TYR A 476 0.24 -15.11 -10.11
N PHE A 477 0.02 -15.84 -9.04
CA PHE A 477 0.32 -17.26 -8.89
C PHE A 477 -0.92 -18.01 -8.42
N GLN A 478 -1.04 -19.27 -8.79
CA GLN A 478 -2.09 -20.12 -8.24
C GLN A 478 -1.55 -21.39 -7.62
N MET A 479 -2.23 -21.85 -6.59
CA MET A 479 -2.02 -23.14 -5.97
C MET A 479 -3.34 -23.71 -5.44
N THR A 480 -3.38 -25.02 -5.29
CA THR A 480 -4.47 -25.69 -4.57
C THR A 480 -4.05 -25.94 -3.14
N ALA A 481 -4.91 -25.64 -2.18
CA ALA A 481 -4.69 -25.95 -0.79
C ALA A 481 -5.92 -26.63 -0.17
N GLN A 482 -5.66 -27.49 0.83
CA GLN A 482 -6.68 -28.27 1.49
C GLN A 482 -7.26 -27.54 2.71
N ALA A 483 -8.52 -27.84 3.02
CA ALA A 483 -9.17 -27.35 4.24
C ALA A 483 -8.39 -27.74 5.50
N ASN A 484 -8.50 -26.90 6.53
CA ASN A 484 -7.82 -27.08 7.82
C ASN A 484 -6.30 -27.05 7.73
N ARG A 485 -5.79 -26.25 6.78
CA ARG A 485 -4.37 -25.93 6.62
C ARG A 485 -4.17 -24.44 6.83
N THR A 486 -2.94 -24.09 7.25
CA THR A 486 -2.44 -22.73 7.04
C THR A 486 -1.29 -22.77 6.06
N LEU A 487 -1.15 -21.73 5.30
CA LEU A 487 0.00 -21.47 4.45
C LEU A 487 0.59 -20.10 4.78
N SER A 488 1.87 -19.98 4.52
CA SER A 488 2.60 -18.72 4.68
C SER A 488 3.31 -18.41 3.37
N VAL A 489 3.20 -17.15 2.93
CA VAL A 489 3.89 -16.63 1.74
C VAL A 489 4.78 -15.49 2.19
N ALA A 490 6.10 -15.69 2.17
CA ALA A 490 7.09 -14.66 2.44
C ALA A 490 7.64 -14.11 1.13
N VAL A 491 7.69 -12.79 1.00
CA VAL A 491 8.22 -12.11 -0.18
C VAL A 491 9.26 -11.11 0.27
N THR A 492 10.48 -11.23 -0.25
CA THR A 492 11.62 -10.38 0.09
C THR A 492 12.06 -9.59 -1.13
N ALA A 493 12.12 -8.26 -1.02
CA ALA A 493 12.67 -7.41 -2.06
C ALA A 493 14.18 -7.63 -2.24
N LEU A 494 14.64 -7.63 -3.49
CA LEU A 494 16.03 -7.88 -3.86
C LEU A 494 16.63 -6.68 -4.59
N ASN A 495 17.91 -6.42 -4.34
CA ASN A 495 18.71 -5.50 -5.14
C ASN A 495 19.29 -6.19 -6.39
N GLU A 496 20.07 -5.46 -7.17
CA GLU A 496 20.68 -5.93 -8.43
C GLU A 496 21.64 -7.11 -8.26
N THR A 497 22.11 -7.36 -7.06
CA THR A 497 23.00 -8.49 -6.73
C THR A 497 22.27 -9.69 -6.14
N GLY A 498 20.93 -9.58 -5.98
CA GLY A 498 20.10 -10.64 -5.41
C GLY A 498 20.10 -10.68 -3.87
N LEU A 499 20.57 -9.63 -3.21
CA LEU A 499 20.53 -9.52 -1.76
C LEU A 499 19.26 -8.79 -1.30
N PRO A 500 18.73 -9.12 -0.11
CA PRO A 500 17.61 -8.41 0.47
C PRO A 500 17.86 -6.90 0.57
N THR A 501 16.83 -6.10 0.30
CA THR A 501 16.92 -4.64 0.35
C THR A 501 15.58 -4.02 0.76
N GLU A 502 15.63 -2.86 1.39
CA GLU A 502 14.46 -2.01 1.66
C GLU A 502 14.35 -0.84 0.68
N SER A 503 15.33 -0.71 -0.22
CA SER A 503 15.47 0.45 -1.12
C SER A 503 14.94 0.23 -2.54
N LYS A 504 14.19 -0.82 -2.78
CA LYS A 504 13.58 -1.15 -4.09
C LYS A 504 12.09 -1.40 -3.92
N ALA A 505 11.58 -2.55 -4.32
CA ALA A 505 10.20 -2.90 -4.10
C ALA A 505 9.83 -2.94 -2.61
N ALA A 506 8.60 -2.56 -2.29
CA ALA A 506 7.97 -2.75 -0.99
C ALA A 506 6.83 -3.77 -1.16
N PRO A 507 7.09 -5.09 -1.03
CA PRO A 507 6.11 -6.10 -1.41
C PRO A 507 4.85 -6.07 -0.57
N VAL A 508 3.70 -6.22 -1.22
CA VAL A 508 2.40 -6.53 -0.63
C VAL A 508 1.90 -7.83 -1.23
N VAL A 509 1.34 -8.69 -0.41
CA VAL A 509 0.83 -10.00 -0.81
C VAL A 509 -0.65 -10.09 -0.48
N GLY A 510 -1.46 -10.46 -1.46
CA GLY A 510 -2.89 -10.76 -1.30
C GLY A 510 -3.20 -12.19 -1.74
N MET A 511 -4.26 -12.77 -1.19
CA MET A 511 -4.74 -14.08 -1.57
C MET A 511 -6.27 -14.07 -1.75
N TRP A 512 -6.72 -14.65 -2.86
CA TRP A 512 -8.13 -14.81 -3.26
C TRP A 512 -8.47 -16.26 -3.52
N ASN A 513 -9.76 -16.58 -3.48
CA ASN A 513 -10.23 -17.83 -4.08
C ASN A 513 -10.20 -17.69 -5.61
N SER A 514 -9.90 -18.76 -6.32
CA SER A 514 -9.80 -18.73 -7.81
C SER A 514 -11.11 -18.38 -8.53
N GLY A 515 -12.24 -18.38 -7.81
CA GLY A 515 -13.54 -17.97 -8.33
C GLY A 515 -13.93 -16.53 -8.03
N ASP A 516 -13.10 -15.79 -7.29
CA ASP A 516 -13.38 -14.39 -6.98
C ASP A 516 -13.22 -13.54 -8.25
N PRO A 517 -14.01 -12.48 -8.46
CA PRO A 517 -13.83 -11.58 -9.58
C PRO A 517 -12.52 -10.78 -9.48
N GLU A 518 -11.92 -10.50 -10.64
CA GLU A 518 -10.77 -9.58 -10.71
C GLU A 518 -11.13 -8.21 -10.14
N GLY A 519 -10.19 -7.57 -9.44
CA GLY A 519 -10.38 -6.25 -8.83
C GLY A 519 -11.15 -6.25 -7.52
N THR A 520 -11.53 -7.42 -6.98
CA THR A 520 -12.08 -7.50 -5.62
C THR A 520 -10.96 -7.44 -4.59
N ALA A 521 -11.26 -6.84 -3.42
CA ALA A 521 -10.31 -6.85 -2.31
C ALA A 521 -9.99 -8.30 -1.88
N PRO A 522 -8.72 -8.64 -1.61
CA PRO A 522 -8.36 -9.98 -1.18
C PRO A 522 -8.98 -10.30 0.19
N PRO A 523 -9.61 -11.48 0.36
CA PRO A 523 -10.08 -11.93 1.67
C PRO A 523 -8.94 -12.14 2.68
N VAL A 524 -7.72 -12.37 2.21
CA VAL A 524 -6.51 -12.45 3.04
C VAL A 524 -5.44 -11.53 2.48
N LEU A 525 -4.84 -10.74 3.36
CA LEU A 525 -3.84 -9.73 3.03
C LEU A 525 -2.59 -9.95 3.87
N THR A 526 -1.50 -9.30 3.51
CA THR A 526 -0.24 -9.26 4.24
C THR A 526 -0.45 -9.14 5.75
N THR A 527 0.05 -10.11 6.51
CA THR A 527 -0.03 -10.16 7.98
C THR A 527 1.21 -9.57 8.65
N VAL A 528 2.36 -9.64 7.98
CA VAL A 528 3.59 -8.96 8.36
C VAL A 528 3.92 -7.98 7.25
N PRO A 529 3.65 -6.67 7.46
CA PRO A 529 3.94 -5.65 6.47
C PRO A 529 5.44 -5.46 6.28
N PHE A 530 5.80 -4.93 5.12
CA PHE A 530 7.16 -4.52 4.82
C PHE A 530 7.61 -3.43 5.81
N ASN A 531 8.71 -3.68 6.52
CA ASN A 531 9.31 -2.72 7.43
C ASN A 531 10.77 -3.11 7.75
N SER A 532 11.49 -2.18 8.41
CA SER A 532 12.90 -2.37 8.78
C SER A 532 13.17 -3.54 9.73
N SER A 533 12.20 -3.97 10.53
CA SER A 533 12.38 -5.11 11.43
C SER A 533 12.44 -6.46 10.71
N THR A 534 11.88 -6.54 9.51
CA THR A 534 11.89 -7.72 8.63
C THR A 534 12.85 -7.58 7.45
N PHE A 535 13.51 -6.47 7.33
CA PHE A 535 14.47 -6.08 6.31
C PHE A 535 14.09 -6.52 4.89
N GLY A 536 13.22 -5.75 4.25
CA GLY A 536 12.79 -6.00 2.87
C GLY A 536 11.76 -7.10 2.69
N MET A 537 11.27 -7.72 3.76
CA MET A 537 10.34 -8.83 3.70
C MET A 537 8.92 -8.43 4.10
N SER A 538 7.95 -8.94 3.34
CA SER A 538 6.53 -8.99 3.72
C SER A 538 6.07 -10.43 3.82
N ARG A 539 5.09 -10.72 4.67
CA ARG A 539 4.54 -12.07 4.83
C ARG A 539 3.01 -12.05 4.90
N LEU A 540 2.40 -13.01 4.19
CA LEU A 540 0.99 -13.34 4.31
C LEU A 540 0.87 -14.69 5.00
N ASP A 541 0.02 -14.77 6.03
CA ASP A 541 -0.34 -16.01 6.70
C ASP A 541 -1.85 -16.23 6.49
N ALA A 542 -2.22 -17.34 5.87
CA ALA A 542 -3.59 -17.63 5.49
C ALA A 542 -4.08 -18.94 6.10
N GLN A 543 -5.32 -18.92 6.61
CA GLN A 543 -6.03 -20.13 7.00
C GLN A 543 -6.94 -20.57 5.86
N VAL A 544 -6.80 -21.83 5.43
CA VAL A 544 -7.61 -22.45 4.40
C VAL A 544 -8.82 -23.12 5.04
N LEU A 545 -10.00 -22.55 4.83
CA LEU A 545 -11.24 -23.05 5.43
C LEU A 545 -11.92 -24.13 4.58
N SER A 546 -11.71 -24.12 3.27
CA SER A 546 -12.25 -25.10 2.33
C SER A 546 -11.20 -25.48 1.29
N THR A 547 -11.15 -26.76 0.91
CA THR A 547 -10.27 -27.21 -0.18
C THR A 547 -10.66 -26.52 -1.47
N SER A 548 -9.74 -25.72 -2.00
CA SER A 548 -9.97 -24.89 -3.18
C SER A 548 -8.65 -24.54 -3.87
N SER A 549 -8.76 -23.98 -5.05
CA SER A 549 -7.66 -23.28 -5.73
C SER A 549 -7.66 -21.81 -5.32
N PHE A 550 -6.50 -21.26 -5.10
CA PHE A 550 -6.28 -19.89 -4.65
C PHE A 550 -5.34 -19.16 -5.60
N ILE A 551 -5.58 -17.86 -5.76
CA ILE A 551 -4.70 -16.95 -6.46
C ILE A 551 -3.94 -16.15 -5.42
N ILE A 552 -2.62 -16.07 -5.56
CA ILE A 552 -1.72 -15.25 -4.75
C ILE A 552 -1.22 -14.13 -5.65
N GLY A 553 -1.35 -12.89 -5.23
CA GLY A 553 -0.84 -11.72 -5.92
C GLY A 553 0.28 -11.07 -5.13
N VAL A 554 1.33 -10.66 -5.82
CA VAL A 554 2.43 -9.86 -5.28
C VAL A 554 2.51 -8.57 -6.06
N SER A 555 2.51 -7.43 -5.36
CA SER A 555 2.68 -6.11 -5.96
C SER A 555 3.52 -5.20 -5.07
N ASP A 556 3.90 -4.03 -5.57
CA ASP A 556 4.51 -2.99 -4.74
C ASP A 556 3.43 -2.26 -3.93
N LEU A 557 3.72 -1.94 -2.66
CA LEU A 557 2.80 -1.23 -1.74
C LEU A 557 2.33 0.11 -2.32
N ARG A 558 3.18 0.77 -3.08
CA ARG A 558 2.92 2.07 -3.68
C ARG A 558 2.15 2.00 -5.00
N GLY A 559 1.89 0.78 -5.52
CA GLY A 559 1.32 0.56 -6.84
C GLY A 559 2.29 0.82 -7.97
N ASP A 560 3.58 0.81 -7.68
CA ASP A 560 4.64 1.11 -8.61
C ASP A 560 5.31 -0.18 -9.15
N GLY A 561 6.23 -0.02 -10.08
CA GLY A 561 7.06 -1.07 -10.60
C GLY A 561 8.16 -0.53 -11.49
N ARG A 562 9.30 -1.19 -11.46
CA ARG A 562 10.48 -0.84 -12.25
C ARG A 562 11.20 -2.10 -12.70
N PRO A 563 11.97 -2.06 -13.80
CA PRO A 563 12.76 -3.22 -14.24
C PRO A 563 13.73 -3.78 -13.19
N ASP A 564 14.16 -2.97 -12.21
CA ASP A 564 15.04 -3.36 -11.11
C ASP A 564 14.30 -3.72 -9.81
N TYR A 565 12.96 -3.84 -9.86
CA TYR A 565 12.14 -4.31 -8.73
C TYR A 565 12.03 -5.82 -8.73
N ALA A 566 13.10 -6.48 -8.32
CA ALA A 566 13.12 -7.92 -8.15
C ALA A 566 12.67 -8.31 -6.74
N TYR A 567 12.08 -9.49 -6.61
CA TYR A 567 11.72 -10.08 -5.33
C TYR A 567 12.00 -11.59 -5.32
N HIS A 568 12.24 -12.11 -4.14
CA HIS A 568 12.24 -13.53 -3.86
C HIS A 568 10.97 -13.89 -3.09
N ALA A 569 10.25 -14.90 -3.55
CA ALA A 569 9.05 -15.39 -2.89
C ALA A 569 9.22 -16.84 -2.44
N HIS A 570 8.72 -17.14 -1.26
CA HIS A 570 8.75 -18.45 -0.64
C HIS A 570 7.38 -18.80 -0.06
N VAL A 571 6.82 -19.94 -0.47
CA VAL A 571 5.57 -20.50 0.06
C VAL A 571 5.89 -21.66 0.96
N LEU A 572 5.52 -21.58 2.23
CA LEU A 572 5.56 -22.71 3.16
C LEU A 572 4.14 -23.28 3.34
N TYR A 573 3.92 -24.49 2.86
CA TYR A 573 2.62 -25.15 2.92
C TYR A 573 2.76 -26.65 3.13
N GLY A 574 2.19 -27.17 4.23
CA GLY A 574 1.98 -28.59 4.46
C GLY A 574 0.65 -29.04 3.88
N ASP A 575 0.69 -29.99 2.97
CA ASP A 575 -0.48 -30.51 2.26
C ASP A 575 -1.08 -31.75 2.96
N SER A 576 -0.32 -32.81 3.02
CA SER A 576 -0.81 -34.10 3.50
C SER A 576 0.22 -34.85 4.35
N VAL A 577 -0.26 -35.81 5.11
CA VAL A 577 0.56 -36.69 5.94
C VAL A 577 0.28 -38.16 5.56
N SER A 578 1.33 -38.98 5.47
CA SER A 578 1.21 -40.38 5.13
C SER A 578 2.14 -41.26 6.01
N PRO A 579 1.60 -42.29 6.70
CA PRO A 579 0.18 -42.60 6.84
C PRO A 579 -0.55 -41.52 7.71
N ALA A 580 -1.78 -41.20 7.36
CA ALA A 580 -2.59 -40.21 8.09
C ALA A 580 -3.06 -40.73 9.47
N ARG A 581 -2.86 -42.00 9.74
CA ARG A 581 -3.20 -42.64 11.01
C ARG A 581 -2.11 -43.59 11.41
N ILE A 582 -1.67 -43.50 12.67
CA ILE A 582 -0.64 -44.32 13.27
C ILE A 582 -1.04 -44.76 14.68
N PRO A 583 -0.40 -45.82 15.23
CA PRO A 583 -0.63 -46.25 16.61
C PRO A 583 -0.29 -45.17 17.64
N ILE A 584 -0.87 -45.27 18.85
CA ILE A 584 -0.60 -44.32 19.97
C ILE A 584 0.88 -44.32 20.40
N ASN A 585 1.63 -45.39 20.14
CA ASN A 585 3.07 -45.45 20.43
C ASN A 585 3.93 -44.66 19.46
N GLY A 586 3.29 -43.95 18.50
CA GLY A 586 4.01 -43.21 17.47
C GLY A 586 4.42 -44.06 16.28
N GLY A 587 5.11 -43.45 15.34
CA GLY A 587 5.59 -44.13 14.14
C GLY A 587 6.15 -43.19 13.09
N ALA A 588 6.78 -43.75 12.05
CA ALA A 588 7.28 -42.95 10.94
C ALA A 588 6.13 -42.39 10.09
N ILE A 589 6.24 -41.13 9.75
CA ILE A 589 5.32 -40.42 8.85
C ILE A 589 6.09 -39.57 7.85
N ALA A 590 5.49 -39.34 6.70
CA ALA A 590 5.96 -38.44 5.68
C ALA A 590 4.96 -37.28 5.56
N LEU A 591 5.44 -36.05 5.67
CA LEU A 591 4.67 -34.87 5.33
C LEU A 591 4.94 -34.55 3.86
N GLN A 592 3.89 -34.25 3.12
CA GLN A 592 3.96 -33.72 1.76
C GLN A 592 3.59 -32.24 1.77
N GLY A 593 4.20 -31.45 0.91
CA GLY A 593 3.92 -30.02 0.87
C GLY A 593 4.78 -29.27 -0.14
N ILE A 594 4.92 -27.99 0.10
CA ILE A 594 5.68 -27.07 -0.75
C ILE A 594 6.54 -26.18 0.16
N GLY A 595 7.75 -25.83 -0.30
CA GLY A 595 8.65 -24.90 0.35
C GLY A 595 9.36 -25.45 1.57
N PHE A 596 9.59 -26.74 1.60
CA PHE A 596 10.36 -27.35 2.70
C PHE A 596 11.86 -27.12 2.48
N THR A 597 12.47 -26.38 3.39
CA THR A 597 13.89 -26.02 3.36
C THR A 597 14.66 -26.69 4.51
N PRO A 598 15.97 -26.87 4.39
CA PRO A 598 16.79 -27.23 5.53
C PRO A 598 16.69 -26.20 6.65
N GLY A 599 16.54 -26.64 7.90
CA GLY A 599 16.41 -25.73 9.05
C GLY A 599 15.00 -25.54 9.55
N LEU A 600 13.98 -26.07 8.86
CA LEU A 600 12.61 -26.11 9.36
C LEU A 600 12.53 -26.86 10.68
N THR A 601 11.60 -26.45 11.52
CA THR A 601 11.21 -27.17 12.73
C THR A 601 9.80 -27.70 12.57
N VAL A 602 9.57 -28.91 13.06
CA VAL A 602 8.24 -29.53 13.02
C VAL A 602 7.83 -29.94 14.41
N SER A 603 6.56 -29.70 14.74
CA SER A 603 5.93 -30.23 15.95
C SER A 603 4.72 -31.10 15.61
N VAL A 604 4.50 -32.14 16.38
CA VAL A 604 3.31 -33.00 16.37
C VAL A 604 2.55 -32.73 17.68
N GLY A 605 1.39 -32.09 17.59
CA GLY A 605 0.78 -31.46 18.74
C GLY A 605 1.72 -30.40 19.33
N SER A 606 1.97 -30.44 20.63
CA SER A 606 2.89 -29.51 21.30
C SER A 606 4.36 -29.98 21.37
N HIS A 607 4.73 -31.09 20.72
CA HIS A 607 6.06 -31.68 20.83
C HIS A 607 6.86 -31.46 19.55
N ALA A 608 8.00 -30.77 19.67
CA ALA A 608 8.97 -30.67 18.58
C ALA A 608 9.56 -32.04 18.29
N VAL A 609 9.73 -32.37 17.01
CA VAL A 609 10.24 -33.64 16.55
C VAL A 609 11.46 -33.48 15.64
N PRO A 610 12.50 -34.35 15.80
CA PRO A 610 13.63 -34.30 14.89
C PRO A 610 13.23 -34.79 13.49
N LEU A 611 13.76 -34.12 12.47
CA LEU A 611 13.54 -34.50 11.08
C LEU A 611 14.55 -35.58 10.69
N LEU A 612 14.12 -36.64 10.00
CA LEU A 612 14.98 -37.70 9.46
C LEU A 612 15.54 -37.31 8.09
N ALA A 613 14.71 -36.68 7.26
CA ALA A 613 15.07 -36.18 5.95
C ALA A 613 14.14 -35.06 5.54
N THR A 614 14.65 -34.11 4.77
CA THR A 614 13.85 -32.98 4.21
C THR A 614 14.33 -32.72 2.78
N ASN A 615 13.36 -32.60 1.88
CA ASN A 615 13.54 -32.00 0.55
C ASN A 615 12.42 -30.97 0.32
N SER A 616 12.39 -30.28 -0.81
CA SER A 616 11.45 -29.18 -1.07
C SER A 616 9.96 -29.53 -1.02
N SER A 617 9.61 -30.81 -1.09
CA SER A 617 8.21 -31.29 -1.12
C SER A 617 7.89 -32.35 -0.07
N GLN A 618 8.88 -32.84 0.67
CA GLN A 618 8.67 -33.91 1.64
C GLN A 618 9.56 -33.76 2.89
N ILE A 619 8.96 -34.01 4.05
CA ILE A 619 9.65 -34.17 5.33
C ILE A 619 9.36 -35.57 5.87
N LEU A 620 10.39 -36.31 6.24
CA LEU A 620 10.29 -37.58 6.93
C LEU A 620 10.61 -37.37 8.42
N LEU A 621 9.75 -37.88 9.29
CA LEU A 621 9.94 -37.81 10.75
C LEU A 621 9.33 -39.02 11.46
N VAL A 622 9.64 -39.19 12.75
CA VAL A 622 8.97 -40.12 13.62
C VAL A 622 8.09 -39.34 14.60
N ALA A 623 6.79 -39.51 14.47
CA ALA A 623 5.84 -38.91 15.41
C ALA A 623 6.00 -39.59 16.79
N PRO A 624 6.01 -38.79 17.89
CA PRO A 624 6.16 -39.35 19.25
C PRO A 624 4.87 -40.03 19.72
N PRO A 625 4.94 -40.84 20.77
CA PRO A 625 3.73 -41.36 21.41
C PRO A 625 2.79 -40.27 21.86
N LYS A 626 1.49 -40.42 21.59
CA LYS A 626 0.39 -39.47 21.94
C LYS A 626 -0.84 -40.28 22.35
N SER A 627 -1.74 -39.61 23.06
CA SER A 627 -3.09 -40.12 23.33
C SER A 627 -3.88 -40.31 22.04
N ASP A 628 -4.91 -41.17 22.12
CA ASP A 628 -5.90 -41.35 21.03
C ASP A 628 -6.53 -40.03 20.58
N GLY A 629 -6.73 -39.91 19.28
CA GLY A 629 -7.34 -38.76 18.67
C GLY A 629 -6.46 -38.01 17.65
N PRO A 630 -6.99 -36.89 17.09
CA PRO A 630 -6.33 -36.10 16.07
C PRO A 630 -5.17 -35.29 16.64
N GLN A 631 -4.12 -35.15 15.86
CA GLN A 631 -2.96 -34.32 16.16
C GLN A 631 -2.76 -33.29 15.04
N THR A 632 -2.53 -32.07 15.46
CA THR A 632 -2.10 -30.99 14.57
C THR A 632 -0.59 -31.09 14.33
N ILE A 633 -0.18 -30.90 13.10
CA ILE A 633 1.23 -30.80 12.74
C ILE A 633 1.52 -29.35 12.39
N THR A 634 2.56 -28.78 12.98
CA THR A 634 3.02 -27.42 12.70
C THR A 634 4.44 -27.45 12.17
N ILE A 635 4.64 -26.81 11.03
CA ILE A 635 5.93 -26.65 10.35
C ILE A 635 6.27 -25.17 10.46
N THR A 636 7.45 -24.86 10.97
CA THR A 636 7.90 -23.46 11.16
C THR A 636 9.24 -23.26 10.49
N ASP A 637 9.36 -22.19 9.74
CA ASP A 637 10.64 -21.68 9.26
C ASP A 637 11.14 -20.60 10.24
N PRO A 638 12.20 -20.84 11.00
CA PRO A 638 12.73 -19.86 11.93
C PRO A 638 13.34 -18.62 11.24
N ALA A 639 13.74 -18.73 9.98
CA ALA A 639 14.41 -17.65 9.24
C ALA A 639 13.42 -16.56 8.81
N SER A 640 12.28 -16.95 8.25
CA SER A 640 11.21 -16.03 7.82
C SER A 640 10.10 -15.86 8.86
N GLY A 641 10.07 -16.70 9.90
CA GLY A 641 8.96 -16.80 10.83
C GLY A 641 7.68 -17.38 10.20
N SER A 642 7.77 -17.95 8.99
CA SER A 642 6.63 -18.59 8.30
C SER A 642 6.17 -19.83 9.03
N VAL A 643 4.87 -20.04 9.09
CA VAL A 643 4.25 -21.17 9.78
C VAL A 643 3.20 -21.82 8.88
N SER A 644 3.30 -23.13 8.71
CA SER A 644 2.25 -23.95 8.11
C SER A 644 1.71 -24.93 9.13
N THR A 645 0.41 -24.91 9.33
CA THR A 645 -0.29 -25.77 10.28
C THR A 645 -1.23 -26.71 9.53
N MET A 646 -1.15 -27.99 9.85
CA MET A 646 -2.02 -29.04 9.34
C MET A 646 -2.91 -29.50 10.47
N THR A 647 -4.06 -28.83 10.64
CA THR A 647 -4.97 -29.10 11.77
C THR A 647 -5.56 -30.49 11.65
N ASN A 648 -5.44 -31.30 12.70
CA ASN A 648 -5.96 -32.66 12.79
C ASN A 648 -5.51 -33.57 11.64
N ALA A 649 -4.31 -33.35 11.08
CA ALA A 649 -3.81 -34.06 9.93
C ALA A 649 -3.40 -35.51 10.20
N LEU A 650 -3.00 -35.77 11.42
CA LEU A 650 -2.56 -37.09 11.87
C LEU A 650 -3.52 -37.60 12.96
N THR A 651 -4.04 -38.79 12.80
CA THR A 651 -4.82 -39.44 13.84
C THR A 651 -3.97 -40.50 14.55
N MET A 652 -3.89 -40.39 15.87
CA MET A 652 -3.23 -41.38 16.72
C MET A 652 -4.25 -42.39 17.23
N GLY A 653 -3.89 -43.64 17.21
CA GLY A 653 -4.64 -44.74 17.86
C GLY A 653 -5.45 -45.63 16.92
N ALA A 654 -5.83 -46.79 17.43
CA ALA A 654 -6.70 -47.81 16.78
C ALA A 654 -8.15 -47.58 17.18
N ALA A 655 -8.98 -47.28 16.21
CA ALA A 655 -10.35 -46.91 16.47
C ALA A 655 -11.32 -48.04 16.23
N SER A 656 -11.38 -48.98 17.16
CA SER A 656 -12.46 -49.98 17.16
C SER A 656 -13.82 -49.42 17.51
N THR A 657 -13.88 -48.13 17.91
CA THR A 657 -15.06 -47.42 18.39
C THR A 657 -15.49 -46.23 17.56
N ASP A 658 -14.85 -46.06 16.38
CA ASP A 658 -15.19 -44.97 15.48
C ASP A 658 -16.63 -45.07 14.97
N GLN A 659 -17.26 -43.94 14.76
CA GLN A 659 -18.66 -43.84 14.32
C GLN A 659 -18.70 -43.14 12.97
N ILE A 660 -19.71 -43.47 12.14
CA ILE A 660 -19.97 -42.75 10.88
C ILE A 660 -21.28 -41.97 10.99
N VAL A 661 -21.25 -40.72 10.60
CA VAL A 661 -22.40 -39.80 10.64
C VAL A 661 -22.63 -39.20 9.26
N LEU A 662 -23.88 -39.22 8.79
CA LEU A 662 -24.25 -38.53 7.56
C LEU A 662 -24.37 -37.02 7.83
N LEU A 663 -23.49 -36.22 7.17
CA LEU A 663 -23.54 -34.76 7.24
C LEU A 663 -24.41 -34.14 6.16
N GLN A 664 -24.31 -34.66 4.94
CA GLN A 664 -25.04 -34.17 3.79
C GLN A 664 -25.34 -35.32 2.82
N GLY A 665 -26.60 -35.51 2.49
CA GLY A 665 -27.03 -36.59 1.62
C GLY A 665 -28.37 -36.32 0.95
N THR A 666 -29.04 -35.17 1.28
CA THR A 666 -30.26 -34.76 0.62
C THR A 666 -29.95 -33.88 -0.57
N ASN A 667 -30.39 -34.31 -1.73
CA ASN A 667 -30.28 -33.54 -2.96
C ASN A 667 -31.68 -33.23 -3.49
N PRO A 668 -31.88 -32.05 -4.14
CA PRO A 668 -33.07 -31.80 -4.92
C PRO A 668 -33.16 -32.81 -6.05
N GLN A 669 -34.32 -32.90 -6.71
CA GLN A 669 -34.45 -33.71 -7.91
C GLN A 669 -33.34 -33.35 -8.91
N THR A 670 -32.63 -34.37 -9.39
CA THR A 670 -31.45 -34.19 -10.24
C THR A 670 -31.70 -34.83 -11.58
N PRO A 671 -31.43 -34.14 -12.71
CA PRO A 671 -31.58 -34.75 -14.05
C PRO A 671 -30.57 -35.88 -14.27
N VAL A 672 -30.99 -36.89 -14.99
CA VAL A 672 -30.15 -38.02 -15.42
C VAL A 672 -28.97 -37.48 -16.21
N GLY A 673 -27.76 -37.96 -15.91
CA GLY A 673 -26.54 -37.53 -16.54
C GLY A 673 -25.96 -36.19 -15.97
N THR A 674 -26.66 -35.54 -15.07
CA THR A 674 -26.20 -34.31 -14.41
C THR A 674 -25.72 -34.64 -13.01
N GLN A 675 -24.62 -34.09 -12.60
CA GLN A 675 -24.12 -34.22 -11.24
C GLN A 675 -25.04 -33.48 -10.24
N ALA A 676 -25.36 -34.14 -9.15
CA ALA A 676 -26.20 -33.55 -8.10
C ALA A 676 -25.56 -32.26 -7.52
N ALA A 677 -26.42 -31.29 -7.25
CA ALA A 677 -25.99 -29.95 -6.79
C ALA A 677 -25.27 -29.97 -5.45
N ASN A 678 -25.67 -30.86 -4.56
CA ASN A 678 -25.06 -31.00 -3.24
C ASN A 678 -24.17 -32.26 -3.22
N PRO A 679 -22.96 -32.18 -2.69
CA PRO A 679 -22.12 -33.36 -2.49
C PRO A 679 -22.73 -34.28 -1.41
N LEU A 680 -22.43 -35.55 -1.51
CA LEU A 680 -22.65 -36.50 -0.42
C LEU A 680 -21.49 -36.40 0.55
N ARG A 681 -21.79 -36.24 1.83
CA ARG A 681 -20.74 -36.07 2.86
C ARG A 681 -21.06 -36.89 4.09
N VAL A 682 -20.07 -37.66 4.54
CA VAL A 682 -20.12 -38.36 5.81
C VAL A 682 -18.94 -37.92 6.66
N LYS A 683 -19.13 -37.96 7.98
CA LYS A 683 -18.05 -37.74 8.95
C LYS A 683 -17.83 -39.00 9.76
N VAL A 684 -16.57 -39.40 9.90
CA VAL A 684 -16.16 -40.42 10.85
C VAL A 684 -15.62 -39.71 12.07
N VAL A 685 -16.16 -40.08 13.21
CA VAL A 685 -15.78 -39.55 14.53
C VAL A 685 -15.33 -40.65 15.47
N ALA A 686 -14.48 -40.32 16.43
CA ALA A 686 -14.05 -41.25 17.46
C ALA A 686 -15.22 -41.59 18.42
N SER A 687 -14.96 -42.40 19.40
CA SER A 687 -15.94 -42.89 20.39
C SER A 687 -16.63 -41.77 21.20
N ASP A 688 -16.04 -40.58 21.26
CA ASP A 688 -16.61 -39.40 21.90
C ASP A 688 -17.73 -38.72 21.07
N GLY A 689 -17.94 -39.19 19.84
CA GLY A 689 -18.93 -38.65 18.91
C GLY A 689 -18.61 -37.28 18.33
N VAL A 690 -17.46 -36.71 18.63
CA VAL A 690 -17.05 -35.34 18.25
C VAL A 690 -15.71 -35.31 17.52
N THR A 691 -14.71 -36.02 18.03
CA THR A 691 -13.33 -36.01 17.52
C THR A 691 -13.28 -36.61 16.13
N ALA A 692 -12.83 -35.83 15.17
CA ALA A 692 -12.70 -36.24 13.77
C ALA A 692 -11.63 -37.33 13.57
N VAL A 693 -11.94 -38.37 12.79
CA VAL A 693 -11.01 -39.45 12.47
C VAL A 693 -10.49 -39.28 11.05
N ASN A 694 -9.24 -38.88 10.92
CA ASN A 694 -8.54 -38.77 9.65
C ASN A 694 -8.07 -40.16 9.18
N GLY A 695 -8.13 -40.41 7.89
CA GLY A 695 -7.63 -41.65 7.26
C GLY A 695 -8.52 -42.86 7.47
N ALA A 696 -9.74 -42.72 8.03
CA ALA A 696 -10.68 -43.82 8.13
C ALA A 696 -11.19 -44.22 6.74
N THR A 697 -11.18 -45.51 6.42
CA THR A 697 -11.63 -45.98 5.12
C THR A 697 -13.14 -46.05 5.07
N VAL A 698 -13.78 -45.25 4.20
CA VAL A 698 -15.20 -45.26 3.91
C VAL A 698 -15.45 -45.91 2.55
N ALA A 699 -16.19 -47.00 2.52
CA ALA A 699 -16.66 -47.65 1.29
C ALA A 699 -17.96 -47.00 0.82
N TRP A 700 -17.95 -46.37 -0.31
CA TRP A 700 -19.12 -45.81 -0.98
C TRP A 700 -19.72 -46.82 -1.95
N SER A 701 -21.03 -46.87 -2.02
CA SER A 701 -21.76 -47.62 -3.06
C SER A 701 -23.06 -46.93 -3.42
N THR A 702 -23.51 -47.16 -4.66
CA THR A 702 -24.78 -46.60 -5.18
C THR A 702 -25.59 -47.68 -5.88
N THR A 703 -26.92 -47.45 -6.03
CA THR A 703 -27.85 -48.26 -6.78
C THR A 703 -28.33 -47.54 -8.04
N ASN A 704 -29.17 -48.20 -8.84
CA ASN A 704 -29.82 -47.68 -10.04
C ASN A 704 -28.83 -47.12 -11.08
N GLY A 705 -27.64 -47.74 -11.16
CA GLY A 705 -26.60 -47.33 -12.11
C GLY A 705 -25.96 -45.97 -11.85
N ALA A 706 -26.31 -45.28 -10.76
CA ALA A 706 -25.71 -43.99 -10.40
C ALA A 706 -24.20 -44.14 -10.17
N THR A 707 -23.47 -43.09 -10.54
CA THR A 707 -22.02 -43.05 -10.47
C THR A 707 -21.53 -42.02 -9.44
N LEU A 708 -20.32 -42.22 -8.91
CA LEU A 708 -19.71 -41.39 -7.90
C LEU A 708 -18.42 -40.73 -8.44
N SER A 709 -18.30 -39.41 -8.28
CA SER A 709 -17.15 -38.66 -8.84
C SER A 709 -15.82 -39.12 -8.27
N VAL A 710 -15.76 -39.36 -6.97
CA VAL A 710 -14.53 -39.80 -6.29
C VAL A 710 -14.09 -41.20 -6.71
N CYS A 711 -15.02 -41.99 -7.24
CA CYS A 711 -14.78 -43.34 -7.74
C CYS A 711 -14.42 -43.37 -9.24
N GLY A 712 -14.05 -42.22 -9.84
CA GLY A 712 -13.79 -42.14 -11.30
C GLY A 712 -14.99 -42.46 -12.16
N GLY A 713 -16.22 -42.30 -11.67
CA GLY A 713 -17.43 -42.64 -12.37
C GLY A 713 -17.92 -44.08 -12.14
N ALA A 714 -17.32 -44.84 -11.26
CA ALA A 714 -17.84 -46.13 -10.84
C ALA A 714 -18.96 -46.00 -9.81
N SER A 715 -19.77 -47.06 -9.64
CA SER A 715 -20.85 -47.10 -8.64
C SER A 715 -20.37 -47.43 -7.24
N SER A 716 -19.12 -47.75 -7.04
CA SER A 716 -18.52 -48.04 -5.71
C SER A 716 -17.00 -47.88 -5.70
N CYS A 717 -16.46 -47.42 -4.57
CA CYS A 717 -15.04 -47.43 -4.24
C CYS A 717 -14.86 -47.15 -2.75
N SER A 718 -13.59 -47.28 -2.27
CA SER A 718 -13.22 -46.86 -0.92
C SER A 718 -12.42 -45.58 -0.94
N VAL A 719 -12.70 -44.70 -0.01
CA VAL A 719 -12.08 -43.38 0.15
C VAL A 719 -11.70 -43.19 1.60
N ALA A 720 -10.48 -42.67 1.85
CA ALA A 720 -10.09 -42.27 3.20
C ALA A 720 -10.72 -40.92 3.57
N THR A 721 -11.07 -40.74 4.83
CA THR A 721 -11.52 -39.45 5.36
C THR A 721 -10.36 -38.44 5.38
N ASP A 722 -10.70 -37.17 5.18
CA ASP A 722 -9.79 -36.03 5.35
C ASP A 722 -9.52 -35.75 6.85
N GLU A 723 -8.78 -34.67 7.12
CA GLU A 723 -8.38 -34.27 8.47
C GLU A 723 -9.54 -33.83 9.36
N SER A 724 -10.68 -33.42 8.76
CA SER A 724 -11.91 -33.14 9.46
C SER A 724 -12.74 -34.39 9.69
N GLY A 725 -12.21 -35.57 9.33
CA GLY A 725 -12.91 -36.85 9.38
C GLY A 725 -13.97 -36.99 8.27
N ILE A 726 -13.92 -36.19 7.21
CA ILE A 726 -14.95 -36.16 6.19
C ILE A 726 -14.52 -36.97 4.98
N ALA A 727 -15.41 -37.87 4.51
CA ALA A 727 -15.36 -38.41 3.17
C ALA A 727 -16.51 -37.84 2.35
N SER A 728 -16.20 -37.30 1.17
CA SER A 728 -17.17 -36.66 0.30
C SER A 728 -17.08 -37.15 -1.14
N THR A 729 -18.21 -37.15 -1.83
CA THR A 729 -18.30 -37.45 -3.26
C THR A 729 -19.51 -36.73 -3.84
N SER A 730 -19.56 -36.58 -5.15
CA SER A 730 -20.78 -36.18 -5.84
C SER A 730 -21.37 -37.36 -6.57
N ILE A 731 -22.72 -37.43 -6.65
CA ILE A 731 -23.47 -38.51 -7.30
C ILE A 731 -24.06 -37.99 -8.60
N THR A 732 -23.96 -38.81 -9.66
CA THR A 732 -24.60 -38.58 -10.97
C THR A 732 -25.53 -39.71 -11.27
N PRO A 733 -26.86 -39.48 -11.37
CA PRO A 733 -27.82 -40.55 -11.69
C PRO A 733 -27.69 -40.97 -13.17
N ALA A 734 -27.77 -42.27 -13.41
CA ALA A 734 -27.74 -42.84 -14.78
C ALA A 734 -29.12 -43.22 -15.32
N ALA A 735 -30.14 -43.38 -14.45
CA ALA A 735 -31.49 -43.75 -14.84
C ALA A 735 -32.53 -42.95 -14.04
N ILE A 736 -33.70 -42.75 -14.60
CA ILE A 736 -34.84 -42.13 -13.91
C ILE A 736 -35.30 -43.01 -12.73
N GLY A 737 -35.64 -42.35 -11.63
CA GLY A 737 -36.13 -43.03 -10.43
C GLY A 737 -35.26 -42.73 -9.19
N VAL A 738 -35.35 -43.57 -8.19
CA VAL A 738 -34.62 -43.38 -6.94
C VAL A 738 -33.31 -44.16 -6.96
N ALA A 739 -32.19 -43.46 -6.78
CA ALA A 739 -30.89 -44.05 -6.50
C ALA A 739 -30.61 -43.95 -4.98
N THR A 740 -30.15 -45.02 -4.38
CA THR A 740 -29.68 -45.04 -2.99
C THR A 740 -28.17 -45.03 -2.98
N PHE A 741 -27.56 -44.22 -2.10
CA PHE A 741 -26.14 -44.28 -1.78
C PHE A 741 -25.97 -44.84 -0.39
N THR A 742 -24.85 -45.53 -0.16
CA THR A 742 -24.45 -46.04 1.12
C THR A 742 -22.96 -45.75 1.33
N ALA A 743 -22.63 -45.25 2.54
CA ALA A 743 -21.29 -45.08 3.00
C ALA A 743 -21.05 -45.99 4.22
N THR A 744 -20.07 -46.86 4.14
CA THR A 744 -19.81 -47.91 5.18
C THR A 744 -18.36 -47.77 5.67
N LEU A 745 -18.14 -47.79 7.00
CA LEU A 745 -16.79 -47.97 7.53
C LEU A 745 -16.27 -49.38 7.20
N ALA A 746 -15.00 -49.49 6.87
CA ALA A 746 -14.41 -50.76 6.46
C ALA A 746 -14.46 -51.81 7.59
N PRO A 747 -15.09 -52.96 7.34
CA PRO A 747 -15.39 -53.98 8.40
C PRO A 747 -14.14 -54.59 9.06
N ALA A 748 -13.02 -54.57 8.36
CA ALA A 748 -11.74 -55.15 8.85
C ALA A 748 -11.17 -54.43 10.07
N VAL A 749 -11.53 -53.15 10.28
CA VAL A 749 -11.01 -52.30 11.35
C VAL A 749 -12.09 -51.96 12.40
N TYR A 750 -13.33 -51.96 12.01
CA TYR A 750 -14.46 -51.53 12.86
C TYR A 750 -15.48 -52.63 13.08
N ASN A 751 -15.89 -52.84 14.30
CA ASN A 751 -16.90 -53.83 14.67
C ASN A 751 -17.95 -53.24 15.62
N PRO A 752 -19.26 -53.28 15.30
CA PRO A 752 -19.82 -53.74 14.05
C PRO A 752 -19.56 -52.79 12.85
N ALA A 753 -19.73 -53.29 11.65
CA ALA A 753 -19.69 -52.43 10.45
C ALA A 753 -20.80 -51.36 10.52
N LEU A 754 -20.39 -50.11 10.56
CA LEU A 754 -21.29 -48.96 10.61
C LEU A 754 -21.53 -48.44 9.23
N SER A 755 -22.79 -48.17 8.89
CA SER A 755 -23.12 -47.56 7.62
C SER A 755 -24.21 -46.49 7.75
N VAL A 756 -24.17 -45.51 6.87
CA VAL A 756 -25.24 -44.52 6.67
C VAL A 756 -25.65 -44.54 5.22
N SER A 757 -26.92 -44.26 4.92
CA SER A 757 -27.45 -44.23 3.58
C SER A 757 -28.41 -43.07 3.37
N GLY A 758 -28.64 -42.72 2.09
CA GLY A 758 -29.59 -41.72 1.68
C GLY A 758 -30.06 -41.99 0.24
N THR A 759 -31.01 -41.19 -0.23
CA THR A 759 -31.61 -41.36 -1.56
C THR A 759 -31.52 -40.09 -2.38
N LEU A 760 -31.46 -40.27 -3.71
CA LEU A 760 -31.50 -39.24 -4.73
C LEU A 760 -32.61 -39.57 -5.73
N SER A 761 -33.52 -38.62 -5.99
CA SER A 761 -34.54 -38.74 -7.01
C SER A 761 -34.02 -38.20 -8.34
N ALA A 762 -33.94 -39.08 -9.33
CA ALA A 762 -33.48 -38.71 -10.67
C ALA A 762 -34.66 -38.39 -11.60
N THR A 763 -34.58 -37.29 -12.30
CA THR A 763 -35.58 -36.80 -13.26
C THR A 763 -35.01 -36.86 -14.69
N SER A 764 -35.81 -36.43 -15.67
CA SER A 764 -35.32 -36.23 -17.03
C SER A 764 -34.23 -35.15 -17.08
N THR A 765 -33.39 -35.21 -18.10
CA THR A 765 -32.25 -34.29 -18.26
C THR A 765 -32.62 -32.79 -18.24
N ALA A 766 -31.87 -32.00 -17.53
CA ALA A 766 -32.03 -30.54 -17.46
C ALA A 766 -31.41 -29.83 -18.68
N SER A 767 -31.83 -28.58 -18.89
CA SER A 767 -31.18 -27.67 -19.82
C SER A 767 -30.12 -26.82 -19.07
N ASP A 768 -28.95 -26.71 -19.64
CA ASP A 768 -27.91 -25.83 -19.17
C ASP A 768 -27.92 -24.51 -19.92
N ILE A 769 -27.58 -23.43 -19.20
CA ILE A 769 -27.41 -22.09 -19.77
C ILE A 769 -26.00 -21.58 -19.55
N GLY A 770 -25.33 -21.15 -20.61
CA GLY A 770 -24.05 -20.47 -20.58
C GLY A 770 -24.17 -19.05 -21.10
N ILE A 771 -23.50 -18.09 -20.48
CA ILE A 771 -23.49 -16.70 -20.89
C ILE A 771 -22.08 -16.33 -21.37
N SER A 772 -21.98 -15.62 -22.49
CA SER A 772 -20.75 -14.94 -22.88
C SER A 772 -20.81 -13.50 -22.39
N THR A 773 -19.88 -13.13 -21.54
CA THR A 773 -19.74 -11.77 -21.02
C THR A 773 -18.44 -11.17 -21.53
N PRO A 774 -18.47 -10.24 -22.52
CA PRO A 774 -17.28 -9.49 -22.87
C PRO A 774 -16.94 -8.52 -21.73
N TYR A 775 -15.67 -8.44 -21.36
CA TYR A 775 -15.16 -7.36 -20.53
C TYR A 775 -15.07 -6.09 -21.38
N LEU A 776 -15.71 -5.02 -20.93
CA LEU A 776 -15.81 -3.78 -21.67
C LEU A 776 -15.40 -2.61 -20.79
N TRP A 777 -14.47 -1.84 -21.29
CA TRP A 777 -14.08 -0.57 -20.69
C TRP A 777 -14.67 0.56 -21.52
N ILE A 778 -15.28 1.52 -20.84
CA ILE A 778 -15.86 2.71 -21.47
C ILE A 778 -15.33 3.94 -20.73
N ALA A 779 -14.92 4.96 -21.50
CA ALA A 779 -14.56 6.24 -20.91
C ALA A 779 -15.80 6.91 -20.30
N GLN A 780 -15.64 7.57 -19.17
CA GLN A 780 -16.73 8.27 -18.49
C GLN A 780 -17.37 9.29 -19.44
N GLY A 781 -18.69 9.22 -19.57
CA GLY A 781 -19.47 10.06 -20.50
C GLY A 781 -19.54 9.55 -21.93
N ALA A 782 -18.97 8.41 -22.25
CA ALA A 782 -19.17 7.72 -23.53
C ALA A 782 -20.32 6.71 -23.42
N THR A 783 -20.92 6.33 -24.55
CA THR A 783 -21.96 5.29 -24.64
C THR A 783 -21.45 4.14 -25.47
N LEU A 784 -21.59 2.91 -24.97
CA LEU A 784 -21.22 1.70 -25.67
C LEU A 784 -22.39 0.71 -25.65
N SER A 785 -22.74 0.19 -26.82
CA SER A 785 -23.76 -0.85 -26.98
C SER A 785 -23.14 -2.15 -27.46
N VAL A 786 -23.36 -3.24 -26.72
CA VAL A 786 -22.80 -4.54 -27.02
C VAL A 786 -23.84 -5.65 -26.91
N PRO A 787 -23.79 -6.70 -27.77
CA PRO A 787 -24.65 -7.84 -27.63
C PRO A 787 -24.20 -8.73 -26.44
N ILE A 788 -25.12 -9.08 -25.59
CA ILE A 788 -24.97 -10.12 -24.56
C ILE A 788 -25.72 -11.35 -25.04
N THR A 789 -25.04 -12.48 -25.17
CA THR A 789 -25.62 -13.72 -25.67
C THR A 789 -25.62 -14.80 -24.60
N ALA A 790 -26.72 -15.50 -24.48
CA ALA A 790 -26.87 -16.72 -23.70
C ALA A 790 -27.12 -17.92 -24.62
N ARG A 791 -26.51 -19.05 -24.31
CA ARG A 791 -26.74 -20.31 -25.02
C ARG A 791 -27.39 -21.31 -24.09
N VAL A 792 -28.48 -21.90 -24.54
CA VAL A 792 -29.17 -22.95 -23.81
C VAL A 792 -28.97 -24.27 -24.55
N VAL A 793 -28.48 -25.27 -23.85
CA VAL A 793 -28.27 -26.62 -24.38
C VAL A 793 -28.89 -27.66 -23.44
N ASN A 794 -29.25 -28.78 -23.98
CA ASN A 794 -29.64 -29.94 -23.20
C ASN A 794 -28.70 -31.10 -23.59
N THR A 795 -27.85 -31.52 -22.66
CA THR A 795 -26.80 -32.54 -22.92
C THR A 795 -25.96 -32.22 -24.16
N GLY A 796 -25.56 -30.94 -24.28
CA GLY A 796 -24.78 -30.46 -25.43
C GLY A 796 -25.56 -30.10 -26.69
N THR A 797 -26.86 -30.53 -26.78
CA THR A 797 -27.72 -30.24 -27.93
C THR A 797 -28.40 -28.88 -27.77
N PRO A 798 -28.31 -27.97 -28.76
CA PRO A 798 -28.96 -26.67 -28.71
C PRO A 798 -30.48 -26.77 -28.53
N ARG A 799 -31.04 -25.91 -27.67
CA ARG A 799 -32.51 -25.82 -27.43
C ARG A 799 -33.05 -24.54 -28.04
N ALA A 800 -33.87 -24.67 -29.06
CA ALA A 800 -34.64 -23.56 -29.64
C ALA A 800 -35.92 -23.29 -28.84
N GLY A 801 -36.42 -22.06 -28.88
CA GLY A 801 -37.71 -21.69 -28.29
C GLY A 801 -37.72 -21.52 -26.76
N VAL A 802 -36.57 -21.50 -26.08
CA VAL A 802 -36.47 -21.28 -24.66
C VAL A 802 -36.38 -19.78 -24.38
N THR A 803 -37.26 -19.24 -23.53
CA THR A 803 -37.17 -17.85 -23.08
C THR A 803 -36.05 -17.74 -22.04
N VAL A 804 -35.14 -16.79 -22.27
CA VAL A 804 -34.05 -16.44 -21.35
C VAL A 804 -34.25 -15.01 -20.85
N ASP A 805 -34.29 -14.84 -19.53
CA ASP A 805 -34.44 -13.55 -18.90
C ASP A 805 -33.06 -12.97 -18.57
N PHE A 806 -32.86 -11.69 -18.94
CA PHE A 806 -31.62 -10.93 -18.69
C PHE A 806 -31.85 -9.80 -17.68
N ARG A 807 -30.94 -9.61 -16.77
CA ARG A 807 -30.97 -8.48 -15.83
C ARG A 807 -29.58 -7.96 -15.54
N ILE A 808 -29.47 -6.67 -15.31
CA ILE A 808 -28.26 -6.05 -14.80
C ILE A 808 -28.25 -6.26 -13.28
N ALA A 809 -27.28 -7.02 -12.77
CA ALA A 809 -27.17 -7.31 -11.35
C ALA A 809 -26.51 -6.17 -10.57
N GLN A 810 -25.60 -5.43 -11.23
CA GLN A 810 -24.86 -4.32 -10.65
C GLN A 810 -24.37 -3.36 -11.74
N GLY A 811 -24.31 -2.06 -11.47
CA GLY A 811 -23.83 -1.03 -12.40
C GLY A 811 -24.95 -0.26 -13.09
N ILE A 812 -24.55 0.68 -13.98
CA ILE A 812 -25.43 1.58 -14.72
C ILE A 812 -25.45 1.15 -16.19
N GLY A 813 -26.62 0.93 -16.73
CA GLY A 813 -26.82 0.54 -18.12
C GLY A 813 -28.28 0.22 -18.41
N SER A 814 -28.60 -0.10 -19.65
CA SER A 814 -29.93 -0.56 -20.07
C SER A 814 -29.82 -1.75 -20.99
N LEU A 815 -30.80 -2.65 -20.91
CA LEU A 815 -30.95 -3.77 -21.84
C LEU A 815 -31.99 -3.45 -22.89
N SER A 816 -31.76 -3.87 -24.15
CA SER A 816 -32.73 -3.71 -25.26
C SER A 816 -34.03 -4.46 -24.99
N ALA A 817 -33.99 -5.54 -24.22
CA ALA A 817 -35.13 -6.32 -23.77
C ALA A 817 -34.81 -7.03 -22.46
N ALA A 818 -35.80 -7.26 -21.59
CA ALA A 818 -35.67 -8.06 -20.38
C ALA A 818 -35.58 -9.56 -20.66
N SER A 819 -36.00 -10.03 -21.81
CA SER A 819 -35.91 -11.44 -22.20
C SER A 819 -35.76 -11.59 -23.72
N ALA A 820 -35.23 -12.73 -24.14
CA ALA A 820 -35.14 -13.14 -25.54
C ALA A 820 -35.31 -14.66 -25.65
N VAL A 821 -35.81 -15.11 -26.82
CA VAL A 821 -36.08 -16.54 -27.08
C VAL A 821 -34.91 -17.13 -27.87
N THR A 822 -34.45 -18.32 -27.48
CA THR A 822 -33.36 -19.02 -28.18
C THR A 822 -33.72 -19.40 -29.60
N ASN A 823 -32.80 -19.18 -30.53
CA ASN A 823 -32.89 -19.60 -31.93
C ASN A 823 -32.60 -21.12 -32.11
N SER A 824 -32.56 -21.59 -33.32
CA SER A 824 -32.31 -23.02 -33.67
C SER A 824 -30.93 -23.53 -33.24
N THR A 825 -29.98 -22.64 -32.99
CA THR A 825 -28.62 -22.96 -32.47
C THR A 825 -28.50 -22.77 -30.94
N GLY A 826 -29.63 -22.50 -30.26
CA GLY A 826 -29.74 -22.39 -28.83
C GLY A 826 -29.36 -21.02 -28.28
N TYR A 827 -29.12 -20.00 -29.10
CA TYR A 827 -28.71 -18.66 -28.65
C TYR A 827 -29.89 -17.68 -28.50
N ALA A 828 -29.93 -17.00 -27.40
CA ALA A 828 -30.74 -15.81 -27.15
C ALA A 828 -29.82 -14.62 -26.95
N ALA A 829 -30.16 -13.45 -27.46
CA ALA A 829 -29.34 -12.26 -27.38
C ALA A 829 -30.15 -11.02 -27.02
N VAL A 830 -29.57 -10.14 -26.21
CA VAL A 830 -30.03 -8.76 -25.93
C VAL A 830 -28.84 -7.80 -26.06
N THR A 831 -29.10 -6.53 -26.32
CA THR A 831 -28.05 -5.53 -26.37
C THR A 831 -27.97 -4.83 -25.00
N LEU A 832 -26.78 -4.79 -24.42
CA LEU A 832 -26.46 -3.99 -23.24
C LEU A 832 -25.89 -2.66 -23.71
N THR A 833 -26.48 -1.58 -23.26
CA THR A 833 -25.98 -0.21 -23.45
C THR A 833 -25.44 0.29 -22.12
N LEU A 834 -24.17 0.62 -22.09
CA LEU A 834 -23.47 1.26 -20.97
C LEU A 834 -23.38 2.75 -21.23
N THR A 835 -23.59 3.56 -20.19
CA THR A 835 -23.56 5.03 -20.30
C THR A 835 -22.69 5.63 -19.19
#